data_5131ed3a32578dceef91973cb46fcb89
#
_entry.id   5131ed3a32578dceef91973cb46fcb89
#
_cell.length_a   1.000
_cell.length_b   1.000
_cell.length_c   1.000
_cell.angle_alpha   90.00
_cell.angle_beta   90.00
_cell.angle_gamma   90.00
#
_symmetry.space_group_name_H-M   'P 1'
#
loop_
_entity.id
_entity.type
_entity.pdbx_description
1 polymer ?
#
loop_
_entity_poly.entity_id
_entity_poly.type
_entity_poly.pdbx_seq_one_letter_code
_entity_poly.pdbx_strand_id
1 'polypeptide(L)'
;MNRHERMTLFPHKFSIWLWMGSALPLASAAHATLVPTQKQVNDTTHTATTAAPDSTLTSEREQQVSEVVVSAGQMLGSKFEARNRTGSAYYISPQEIQRMGYTDINRLLKSVPGVNVYEEDGYGLRPNISLRGTKAERSERISLMEDGIPIAPAPYASPAAYYFPNVARMYAIEVLKGSSQVQYGPFTTGGAINLVSTPIPKRFTARLNASFGSYATGKAYALVGNGGKYGGWLVEYLHYRSNGFRHAQGHEEMGFRRHDLNAKFLLQTANEEGVNHRLTLKFGYAQEHSDETYLGLTEADFARTPYLRYPGAQRDDLTTRHQQWAATYVLDGGYRWKVTTQLYYNRFFRNWYKLNDVRTGVWSGQKHSIGDILAEPDLLSEAFDLVRGAKSYDGEAMMMRANHRLYHSRGVQAKSEWKMPLWDGILSGEVGIRYHEDDEDRFQQDDGYRMVNQRMSLFLPGLPGSQANAITSAHAWSGYSLLKWVKGVLTLTAGARYEAVSLLKKNYTKVDPRRSGKVRQETPNSAHAWLPGVGLNVKLLPTLSLIGGAHRGFAPPGAVWQQDAEHSTNLESGLRWTTQQCKVEAIGFYNRYDHMLGSDLLAGGGQGTLEQFNVGKATVGGFEFMAQAQPRWGKAQFPLQLSYTFTHTRMDNEFSSGAWGFVHAGDEIPYIFRHAANANFGIQLPRWELNFGIRYNGDMRTTPGQGKIAQRERIPAHYIVDASAKYRVNRQVMLSLNGINLLNEHYLASRHPSGLRAGHPLGVYFGVDVRL
;
A
#
# COMPACT_ATOMS: atom_id res chain seq x y z
N MET A 1 -3.50 -19.83 36.02
CA MET A 1 -2.24 -20.23 36.66
C MET A 1 -1.10 -19.65 35.85
N ASN A 2 -0.39 -18.71 36.46
CA ASN A 2 0.70 -17.96 35.82
C ASN A 2 1.88 -18.85 35.48
N ARG A 3 2.34 -18.79 34.22
CA ARG A 3 3.72 -19.19 33.86
C ARG A 3 4.42 -18.01 33.21
N HIS A 4 5.34 -17.45 33.96
CA HIS A 4 6.40 -16.58 33.46
C HIS A 4 7.32 -17.38 32.53
N GLU A 5 7.37 -17.04 31.25
CA GLU A 5 8.44 -17.49 30.38
C GLU A 5 9.62 -16.52 30.49
N ARG A 6 10.71 -17.04 31.02
CA ARG A 6 12.02 -16.36 31.06
C ARG A 6 12.59 -16.34 29.65
N MET A 7 12.82 -15.13 29.15
CA MET A 7 13.58 -14.84 27.94
C MET A 7 15.05 -15.18 28.15
N THR A 8 15.53 -16.28 27.58
CA THR A 8 16.98 -16.53 27.45
C THR A 8 17.51 -15.83 26.20
N LEU A 9 18.27 -14.78 26.43
CA LEU A 9 19.10 -14.12 25.43
C LEU A 9 20.31 -15.01 25.11
N PHE A 10 20.42 -15.52 23.91
CA PHE A 10 21.66 -16.09 23.38
C PHE A 10 22.41 -15.04 22.55
N PRO A 11 23.70 -14.84 22.78
CA PRO A 11 24.49 -13.92 22.00
C PRO A 11 25.05 -14.62 20.76
N HIS A 12 24.59 -14.25 19.59
CA HIS A 12 25.31 -14.55 18.37
C HIS A 12 26.37 -13.48 18.13
N LYS A 13 27.61 -13.93 18.12
CA LYS A 13 28.82 -13.15 17.79
C LYS A 13 28.71 -12.74 16.31
N PHE A 14 28.51 -11.45 16.04
CA PHE A 14 28.71 -10.86 14.75
C PHE A 14 30.16 -10.39 14.65
N SER A 15 30.92 -11.03 13.79
CA SER A 15 32.23 -10.53 13.35
C SER A 15 32.00 -9.67 12.11
N ILE A 16 32.08 -8.36 12.30
CA ILE A 16 32.10 -7.39 11.18
C ILE A 16 33.56 -7.23 10.78
N TRP A 17 33.93 -7.71 9.60
CA TRP A 17 35.20 -7.38 8.95
C TRP A 17 35.03 -6.05 8.20
N LEU A 18 35.56 -4.97 8.81
CA LEU A 18 35.77 -3.70 8.13
C LEU A 18 37.05 -3.81 7.29
N TRP A 19 36.91 -3.80 5.97
CA TRP A 19 38.01 -3.49 5.07
C TRP A 19 38.02 -1.97 4.82
N MET A 20 38.90 -1.25 5.55
CA MET A 20 39.33 0.10 5.16
C MET A 20 40.61 -0.05 4.35
N GLY A 21 40.51 0.13 3.05
CA GLY A 21 41.67 0.34 2.17
C GLY A 21 42.01 1.81 2.14
N SER A 22 43.17 2.14 2.71
CA SER A 22 43.82 3.44 2.69
C SER A 22 44.39 3.76 1.30
N ALA A 23 44.04 4.93 0.75
CA ALA A 23 44.89 5.62 -0.23
C ALA A 23 44.68 7.14 -0.11
N LEU A 24 45.61 7.78 0.55
CA LEU A 24 45.90 9.19 0.40
C LEU A 24 47.01 9.35 -0.65
N PRO A 25 47.01 10.43 -1.44
CA PRO A 25 48.24 11.15 -1.59
C PRO A 25 48.13 12.64 -1.22
N LEU A 26 49.17 13.06 -0.55
CA LEU A 26 49.56 14.42 -0.26
C LEU A 26 49.77 15.23 -1.54
N ALA A 27 49.32 16.48 -1.55
CA ALA A 27 49.96 17.54 -2.32
C ALA A 27 49.85 18.86 -1.59
N SER A 28 50.96 19.50 -1.53
CA SER A 28 51.45 20.62 -0.75
C SER A 28 50.88 21.98 -1.12
N ALA A 29 51.00 22.87 -0.15
CA ALA A 29 50.65 24.28 -0.12
C ALA A 29 51.36 25.16 -1.17
N ALA A 30 50.67 26.22 -1.58
CA ALA A 30 51.27 27.48 -1.95
C ALA A 30 50.36 28.65 -1.55
N HIS A 31 50.91 29.52 -0.74
CA HIS A 31 50.38 30.82 -0.33
C HIS A 31 50.39 31.80 -1.49
N ALA A 32 49.36 32.63 -1.59
CA ALA A 32 49.46 34.00 -2.06
C ALA A 32 48.28 34.84 -1.56
N THR A 33 48.58 35.73 -0.66
CA THR A 33 47.84 36.93 -0.25
C THR A 33 47.73 37.94 -1.37
N LEU A 34 46.58 38.58 -1.53
CA LEU A 34 46.43 39.99 -1.91
C LEU A 34 44.98 40.47 -1.72
N VAL A 35 44.82 41.42 -0.82
CA VAL A 35 43.69 42.37 -0.72
C VAL A 35 43.96 43.54 -1.68
N PRO A 36 42.95 44.13 -2.35
CA PRO A 36 42.63 45.50 -2.00
C PRO A 36 41.15 45.94 -2.05
N THR A 37 40.78 46.67 -1.00
CA THR A 37 40.19 48.03 -0.96
C THR A 37 38.95 48.38 -1.79
N GLN A 38 37.97 48.83 -1.01
CA GLN A 38 36.75 49.56 -1.34
C GLN A 38 36.92 50.74 -2.29
N LYS A 39 35.90 51.01 -3.12
CA LYS A 39 35.49 52.34 -3.52
C LYS A 39 33.98 52.48 -3.60
N GLN A 40 33.42 53.33 -2.74
CA GLN A 40 32.11 53.96 -2.88
C GLN A 40 32.13 54.93 -4.05
N VAL A 41 31.04 54.98 -4.82
CA VAL A 41 30.63 56.17 -5.58
C VAL A 41 29.11 56.28 -5.53
N ASN A 42 28.66 57.47 -5.11
CA ASN A 42 27.31 57.93 -4.97
C ASN A 42 26.61 58.28 -6.28
N ASP A 43 25.28 58.18 -6.18
CA ASP A 43 24.20 58.98 -6.78
C ASP A 43 24.23 59.35 -8.27
N THR A 44 23.17 58.95 -8.92
CA THR A 44 22.29 59.90 -9.70
C THR A 44 20.91 59.28 -9.97
N THR A 45 19.89 60.03 -9.57
CA THR A 45 18.47 59.84 -9.82
C THR A 45 18.10 59.82 -11.29
N HIS A 46 17.41 58.76 -11.73
CA HIS A 46 16.48 58.80 -12.87
C HIS A 46 15.19 58.07 -12.53
N THR A 47 14.14 58.85 -12.42
CA THR A 47 12.72 58.43 -12.40
C THR A 47 12.38 57.71 -13.70
N ALA A 48 12.17 56.41 -13.64
CA ALA A 48 11.50 55.62 -14.67
C ALA A 48 10.30 54.93 -14.01
N THR A 49 9.14 55.29 -14.51
CA THR A 49 7.83 54.66 -14.16
C THR A 49 7.88 53.21 -14.60
N THR A 50 8.08 52.31 -13.66
CA THR A 50 7.95 50.86 -13.90
C THR A 50 6.60 50.41 -13.41
N ALA A 51 5.82 49.83 -14.33
CA ALA A 51 4.61 49.10 -14.06
C ALA A 51 4.90 47.99 -12.99
N ALA A 52 4.05 47.92 -11.97
CA ALA A 52 4.17 46.96 -10.91
C ALA A 52 4.19 45.52 -11.49
N PRO A 53 5.12 44.66 -11.12
CA PRO A 53 5.07 43.26 -11.52
C PRO A 53 3.89 42.58 -10.82
N ASP A 54 3.16 41.83 -11.60
CA ASP A 54 2.00 41.06 -11.22
C ASP A 54 2.30 40.18 -9.98
N SER A 55 1.79 40.59 -8.81
CA SER A 55 2.03 39.96 -7.52
C SER A 55 1.39 38.56 -7.37
N THR A 56 0.64 38.11 -8.37
CA THR A 56 -0.02 36.81 -8.39
C THR A 56 0.92 35.65 -8.76
N LEU A 57 1.93 35.92 -9.61
CA LEU A 57 2.92 34.90 -10.01
C LEU A 57 3.93 34.56 -8.92
N THR A 58 4.22 35.50 -8.00
CA THR A 58 5.15 35.28 -6.88
C THR A 58 4.56 34.45 -5.77
N SER A 59 3.25 34.59 -5.47
CA SER A 59 2.60 33.84 -4.39
C SER A 59 2.40 32.36 -4.73
N GLU A 60 2.18 32.00 -6.00
CA GLU A 60 2.12 30.60 -6.43
C GLU A 60 3.51 29.93 -6.48
N ARG A 61 4.54 30.67 -6.85
CA ARG A 61 5.93 30.17 -6.77
C ARG A 61 6.36 29.95 -5.32
N GLU A 62 6.02 30.85 -4.39
CA GLU A 62 6.32 30.67 -2.96
C GLU A 62 5.52 29.54 -2.33
N GLN A 63 4.25 29.33 -2.68
CA GLN A 63 3.48 28.17 -2.24
C GLN A 63 4.00 26.84 -2.82
N GLN A 64 4.45 26.82 -4.07
CA GLN A 64 5.05 25.64 -4.69
C GLN A 64 6.41 25.30 -4.08
N VAL A 65 7.23 26.28 -3.73
CA VAL A 65 8.55 26.05 -3.11
C VAL A 65 8.44 25.61 -1.65
N SER A 66 7.41 26.04 -0.93
CA SER A 66 7.20 25.61 0.46
C SER A 66 6.64 24.18 0.60
N GLU A 67 6.08 23.58 -0.46
CA GLU A 67 5.58 22.21 -0.48
C GLU A 67 6.65 21.15 -0.85
N VAL A 68 7.80 21.57 -1.35
CA VAL A 68 8.88 20.65 -1.74
C VAL A 68 9.74 20.31 -0.52
N VAL A 69 9.24 19.46 0.34
CA VAL A 69 10.10 18.73 1.28
C VAL A 69 10.72 17.57 0.50
N VAL A 70 11.91 17.78 -0.04
CA VAL A 70 12.65 16.74 -0.75
C VAL A 70 13.10 15.68 0.26
N SER A 71 12.32 14.62 0.41
CA SER A 71 12.75 13.39 1.07
C SER A 71 13.38 12.45 0.04
N ALA A 72 14.49 11.84 0.39
CA ALA A 72 15.26 10.98 -0.51
C ALA A 72 14.51 9.75 -1.03
N GLY A 73 13.42 9.35 -0.37
CA GLY A 73 12.58 8.20 -0.71
C GLY A 73 11.29 8.53 -1.47
N GLN A 74 11.14 9.74 -2.00
CA GLN A 74 9.95 10.13 -2.77
C GLN A 74 10.05 9.69 -4.22
N MET A 75 8.91 9.29 -4.81
CA MET A 75 8.78 8.99 -6.24
C MET A 75 8.45 10.24 -7.07
N LEU A 76 7.56 11.07 -6.55
CA LEU A 76 7.02 12.26 -7.21
C LEU A 76 7.42 13.55 -6.49
N GLY A 77 7.37 13.55 -5.17
CA GLY A 77 7.70 14.70 -4.33
C GLY A 77 6.64 15.80 -4.31
N SER A 78 5.82 15.95 -5.35
CA SER A 78 4.80 16.99 -5.43
C SER A 78 3.72 16.72 -6.48
N LYS A 79 2.62 17.46 -6.39
CA LYS A 79 1.58 17.49 -7.44
C LYS A 79 2.11 18.01 -8.78
N PHE A 80 3.06 18.92 -8.75
CA PHE A 80 3.67 19.47 -9.95
C PHE A 80 4.44 18.39 -10.73
N GLU A 81 5.28 17.62 -10.06
CA GLU A 81 6.01 16.52 -10.69
C GLU A 81 5.07 15.42 -11.21
N ALA A 82 4.01 15.07 -10.45
CA ALA A 82 3.01 14.13 -10.91
C ALA A 82 2.36 14.55 -12.24
N ARG A 83 2.08 15.85 -12.40
CA ARG A 83 1.44 16.41 -13.60
C ARG A 83 2.35 16.51 -14.82
N ASN A 84 3.65 16.66 -14.60
CA ASN A 84 4.61 16.83 -15.69
C ASN A 84 5.26 15.50 -16.11
N ARG A 85 4.82 14.38 -15.55
CA ARG A 85 5.24 13.05 -15.99
C ARG A 85 4.67 12.70 -17.36
N THR A 86 5.41 11.90 -18.11
CA THR A 86 5.01 11.38 -19.42
C THR A 86 3.97 10.25 -19.31
N GLY A 87 3.82 9.64 -18.13
CA GLY A 87 2.81 8.62 -17.83
C GLY A 87 1.86 9.03 -16.70
N SER A 88 0.90 8.18 -16.40
CA SER A 88 -0.11 8.42 -15.37
C SER A 88 0.49 8.39 -13.97
N ALA A 89 0.32 9.47 -13.22
CA ALA A 89 0.82 9.61 -11.86
C ALA A 89 -0.15 10.42 -11.00
N TYR A 90 -0.24 10.09 -9.72
CA TYR A 90 -1.08 10.81 -8.77
C TYR A 90 -0.35 11.03 -7.46
N TYR A 91 -0.50 12.23 -6.89
CA TYR A 91 0.07 12.62 -5.61
C TYR A 91 -1.05 13.07 -4.68
N ILE A 92 -1.31 12.28 -3.63
CA ILE A 92 -2.23 12.65 -2.54
C ILE A 92 -1.43 13.47 -1.54
N SER A 93 -1.75 14.76 -1.45
CA SER A 93 -1.05 15.70 -0.58
C SER A 93 -1.45 15.54 0.89
N PRO A 94 -0.64 16.11 1.84
CA PRO A 94 -1.00 16.15 3.26
C PRO A 94 -2.38 16.75 3.52
N GLN A 95 -2.76 17.77 2.76
CA GLN A 95 -4.06 18.42 2.87
C GLN A 95 -5.19 17.48 2.45
N GLU A 96 -5.01 16.69 1.38
CA GLU A 96 -6.01 15.71 0.93
C GLU A 96 -6.16 14.56 1.92
N ILE A 97 -5.06 14.04 2.50
CA ILE A 97 -5.11 13.03 3.55
C ILE A 97 -5.91 13.55 4.77
N GLN A 98 -5.67 14.79 5.16
CA GLN A 98 -6.32 15.37 6.33
C GLN A 98 -7.76 15.80 6.04
N ARG A 99 -8.17 16.06 4.80
CA ARG A 99 -9.47 16.64 4.43
C ARG A 99 -10.65 15.88 5.03
N MET A 100 -10.73 14.58 4.81
CA MET A 100 -11.78 13.73 5.37
C MET A 100 -11.40 13.08 6.69
N GLY A 101 -10.12 13.15 7.10
CA GLY A 101 -9.62 12.55 8.33
C GLY A 101 -9.66 11.03 8.37
N TYR A 102 -9.65 10.37 7.20
CA TYR A 102 -9.66 8.92 7.12
C TYR A 102 -8.42 8.27 7.76
N THR A 103 -8.63 7.17 8.45
CA THR A 103 -7.58 6.24 8.89
C THR A 103 -7.47 5.04 7.95
N ASP A 104 -8.49 4.81 7.13
CA ASP A 104 -8.57 3.75 6.13
C ASP A 104 -7.97 4.20 4.80
N ILE A 105 -6.89 3.53 4.37
CA ILE A 105 -6.23 3.78 3.08
C ILE A 105 -7.16 3.53 1.88
N ASN A 106 -8.06 2.56 2.00
CA ASN A 106 -8.99 2.20 0.93
C ASN A 106 -9.85 3.41 0.53
N ARG A 107 -10.30 4.19 1.52
CA ARG A 107 -11.12 5.38 1.28
C ARG A 107 -10.37 6.51 0.59
N LEU A 108 -9.08 6.67 0.89
CA LEU A 108 -8.22 7.66 0.23
C LEU A 108 -7.93 7.27 -1.23
N LEU A 109 -7.55 6.01 -1.45
CA LEU A 109 -7.14 5.53 -2.77
C LEU A 109 -8.29 5.43 -3.76
N LYS A 110 -9.54 5.25 -3.32
CA LYS A 110 -10.74 5.29 -4.19
C LYS A 110 -10.95 6.63 -4.91
N SER A 111 -10.28 7.69 -4.46
CA SER A 111 -10.27 8.99 -5.16
C SER A 111 -9.30 9.05 -6.35
N VAL A 112 -8.42 8.05 -6.50
CA VAL A 112 -7.41 7.99 -7.56
C VAL A 112 -7.93 7.14 -8.72
N PRO A 113 -8.09 7.70 -9.94
CA PRO A 113 -8.55 6.93 -11.09
C PRO A 113 -7.64 5.73 -11.37
N GLY A 114 -8.21 4.62 -11.83
CA GLY A 114 -7.48 3.39 -12.14
C GLY A 114 -7.00 2.58 -10.93
N VAL A 115 -7.31 3.03 -9.72
CA VAL A 115 -7.12 2.26 -8.49
C VAL A 115 -8.39 1.49 -8.18
N ASN A 116 -8.30 0.18 -8.12
CA ASN A 116 -9.39 -0.69 -7.68
C ASN A 116 -9.08 -1.21 -6.27
N VAL A 117 -10.05 -1.09 -5.38
CA VAL A 117 -9.93 -1.52 -3.99
C VAL A 117 -11.19 -2.24 -3.58
N TYR A 118 -11.08 -3.47 -3.07
CA TYR A 118 -12.19 -4.10 -2.37
C TYR A 118 -11.92 -4.21 -0.86
N GLU A 119 -12.97 -3.96 -0.09
CA GLU A 119 -12.90 -3.91 1.37
C GLU A 119 -13.10 -5.31 1.96
N GLU A 120 -12.50 -5.58 3.12
CA GLU A 120 -12.64 -6.85 3.83
C GLU A 120 -12.94 -6.65 5.32
N ASP A 121 -12.12 -5.86 6.02
CA ASP A 121 -12.25 -5.61 7.46
C ASP A 121 -13.13 -4.39 7.80
N GLY A 122 -13.30 -3.46 6.86
CA GLY A 122 -14.05 -2.21 7.01
C GLY A 122 -13.25 -1.06 7.66
N TYR A 123 -12.03 -1.30 8.10
CA TYR A 123 -11.13 -0.32 8.72
C TYR A 123 -9.83 -0.09 7.93
N GLY A 124 -9.60 -0.84 6.85
CA GLY A 124 -8.42 -0.72 5.99
C GLY A 124 -7.14 -1.25 6.63
N LEU A 125 -7.23 -2.21 7.53
CA LEU A 125 -6.08 -2.81 8.20
C LEU A 125 -5.27 -3.69 7.24
N ARG A 126 -5.97 -4.33 6.29
CA ARG A 126 -5.42 -5.24 5.27
C ARG A 126 -5.99 -4.91 3.90
N PRO A 127 -5.49 -3.85 3.26
CA PRO A 127 -6.06 -3.38 2.00
C PRO A 127 -5.79 -4.36 0.85
N ASN A 128 -6.80 -4.51 0.00
CA ASN A 128 -6.71 -5.23 -1.25
C ASN A 128 -6.75 -4.22 -2.39
N ILE A 129 -5.57 -3.87 -2.89
CA ILE A 129 -5.37 -2.79 -3.86
C ILE A 129 -4.84 -3.34 -5.16
N SER A 130 -5.42 -2.92 -6.27
CA SER A 130 -4.87 -3.12 -7.61
C SER A 130 -4.87 -1.85 -8.42
N LEU A 131 -4.06 -1.83 -9.45
CA LEU A 131 -3.96 -0.75 -10.41
C LEU A 131 -4.29 -1.28 -11.80
N ARG A 132 -5.24 -0.62 -12.50
CA ARG A 132 -5.62 -0.94 -13.89
C ARG A 132 -5.92 -2.42 -14.12
N GLY A 133 -6.72 -3.03 -13.22
CA GLY A 133 -7.21 -4.39 -13.40
C GLY A 133 -6.21 -5.51 -13.13
N THR A 134 -5.09 -5.23 -12.44
CA THR A 134 -4.28 -6.29 -11.84
C THR A 134 -5.05 -6.92 -10.67
N LYS A 135 -4.60 -8.09 -10.23
CA LYS A 135 -5.16 -8.76 -9.07
C LYS A 135 -4.99 -7.92 -7.79
N ALA A 136 -6.08 -7.67 -7.06
CA ALA A 136 -6.09 -6.76 -5.92
C ALA A 136 -5.69 -7.41 -4.58
N GLU A 137 -5.79 -8.72 -4.48
CA GLU A 137 -5.69 -9.48 -3.25
C GLU A 137 -4.38 -9.28 -2.50
N ARG A 138 -4.48 -8.85 -1.23
CA ARG A 138 -3.35 -8.48 -0.38
C ARG A 138 -2.34 -7.57 -1.09
N SER A 139 -2.81 -6.80 -2.09
CA SER A 139 -1.98 -5.86 -2.86
C SER A 139 -0.71 -6.49 -3.45
N GLU A 140 -0.73 -7.78 -3.77
CA GLU A 140 0.46 -8.57 -4.13
C GLU A 140 1.00 -8.30 -5.54
N ARG A 141 0.25 -7.55 -6.39
CA ARG A 141 0.63 -7.25 -7.80
C ARG A 141 1.02 -5.80 -8.03
N ILE A 142 1.32 -5.08 -6.96
CA ILE A 142 1.80 -3.70 -7.02
C ILE A 142 3.06 -3.56 -6.17
N SER A 143 3.96 -2.67 -6.59
CA SER A 143 5.14 -2.34 -5.78
C SER A 143 4.75 -1.40 -4.65
N LEU A 144 4.61 -1.94 -3.43
CA LEU A 144 4.32 -1.17 -2.22
C LEU A 144 5.59 -0.74 -1.52
N MET A 145 5.69 0.56 -1.22
CA MET A 145 6.88 1.14 -0.58
C MET A 145 6.49 2.12 0.53
N GLU A 146 7.39 2.29 1.49
CA GLU A 146 7.42 3.41 2.42
C GLU A 146 8.78 4.10 2.32
N ASP A 147 8.80 5.39 2.00
CA ASP A 147 10.01 6.17 1.75
C ASP A 147 10.94 5.52 0.69
N GLY A 148 10.36 4.90 -0.36
CA GLY A 148 11.09 4.23 -1.44
C GLY A 148 11.62 2.84 -1.12
N ILE A 149 11.36 2.32 0.09
CA ILE A 149 11.77 0.98 0.54
C ILE A 149 10.57 0.03 0.45
N PRO A 150 10.72 -1.17 -0.16
CA PRO A 150 9.65 -2.17 -0.18
C PRO A 150 9.17 -2.54 1.22
N ILE A 151 7.82 -2.57 1.42
CA ILE A 151 7.20 -2.81 2.73
C ILE A 151 6.37 -4.09 2.81
N ALA A 152 6.06 -4.75 1.69
CA ALA A 152 5.51 -6.10 1.76
C ALA A 152 6.48 -6.97 2.57
N PRO A 153 6.00 -7.84 3.48
CA PRO A 153 6.86 -8.59 4.40
C PRO A 153 7.99 -9.38 3.72
N ALA A 154 7.70 -10.00 2.57
CA ALA A 154 8.68 -10.66 1.71
C ALA A 154 8.28 -10.42 0.24
N PRO A 155 8.70 -9.29 -0.37
CA PRO A 155 8.20 -8.86 -1.67
C PRO A 155 8.42 -9.86 -2.81
N TYR A 156 9.44 -10.72 -2.72
CA TYR A 156 9.74 -11.72 -3.74
C TYR A 156 9.30 -13.13 -3.34
N ALA A 157 9.58 -13.56 -2.10
CA ALA A 157 9.28 -14.93 -1.65
C ALA A 157 7.80 -15.13 -1.31
N SER A 158 7.11 -14.08 -0.80
CA SER A 158 5.70 -14.12 -0.40
C SER A 158 5.10 -12.70 -0.44
N PRO A 159 4.65 -12.22 -1.62
CA PRO A 159 4.37 -10.79 -1.88
C PRO A 159 3.14 -10.22 -1.18
N ALA A 160 2.31 -11.06 -0.57
CA ALA A 160 1.08 -10.62 0.09
C ALA A 160 1.34 -9.59 1.20
N ALA A 161 0.79 -8.39 1.07
CA ALA A 161 0.99 -7.27 1.99
C ALA A 161 0.15 -7.41 3.28
N TYR A 162 0.54 -8.32 4.15
CA TYR A 162 -0.07 -8.47 5.47
C TYR A 162 0.32 -7.38 6.46
N TYR A 163 1.36 -6.62 6.19
CA TYR A 163 1.68 -5.38 6.86
C TYR A 163 1.34 -4.20 5.95
N PHE A 164 0.64 -3.23 6.50
CA PHE A 164 0.37 -1.96 5.83
C PHE A 164 0.48 -0.82 6.85
N PRO A 165 1.29 0.24 6.58
CA PRO A 165 1.43 1.37 7.49
C PRO A 165 0.11 2.13 7.63
N ASN A 166 -0.17 2.67 8.81
CA ASN A 166 -1.37 3.47 9.01
C ASN A 166 -1.24 4.84 8.35
N VAL A 167 -2.22 5.21 7.52
CA VAL A 167 -2.18 6.47 6.78
C VAL A 167 -2.27 7.72 7.66
N ALA A 168 -2.72 7.59 8.90
CA ALA A 168 -2.78 8.72 9.84
C ALA A 168 -1.39 9.28 10.19
N ARG A 169 -0.31 8.49 10.00
CA ARG A 169 1.09 8.93 10.15
C ARG A 169 1.79 9.22 8.83
N MET A 170 1.07 9.20 7.70
CA MET A 170 1.65 9.50 6.39
C MET A 170 1.55 10.98 6.07
N TYR A 171 2.62 11.49 5.49
CA TYR A 171 2.68 12.85 4.96
C TYR A 171 2.03 12.94 3.59
N ALA A 172 2.35 12.01 2.68
CA ALA A 172 1.80 11.96 1.34
C ALA A 172 1.68 10.50 0.84
N ILE A 173 0.89 10.30 -0.23
CA ILE A 173 0.81 9.03 -0.94
C ILE A 173 1.06 9.30 -2.42
N GLU A 174 1.98 8.56 -3.00
CA GLU A 174 2.39 8.66 -4.38
C GLU A 174 1.97 7.41 -5.14
N VAL A 175 1.29 7.58 -6.28
CA VAL A 175 0.82 6.48 -7.12
C VAL A 175 1.36 6.68 -8.52
N LEU A 176 2.08 5.69 -9.02
CA LEU A 176 2.56 5.62 -10.39
C LEU A 176 1.86 4.48 -11.12
N LYS A 177 1.37 4.77 -12.31
CA LYS A 177 0.76 3.80 -13.22
C LYS A 177 1.38 4.01 -14.60
N GLY A 178 1.44 2.95 -15.41
CA GLY A 178 1.86 3.08 -16.80
C GLY A 178 3.37 3.30 -17.01
N SER A 179 3.72 3.97 -18.08
CA SER A 179 5.08 4.03 -18.66
C SER A 179 6.17 4.65 -17.80
N SER A 180 5.82 5.41 -16.78
CA SER A 180 6.78 6.15 -15.96
C SER A 180 7.31 5.39 -14.74
N GLN A 181 7.02 4.08 -14.62
CA GLN A 181 7.38 3.31 -13.42
C GLN A 181 8.62 2.40 -13.56
N VAL A 182 9.43 2.55 -14.59
CA VAL A 182 10.66 1.75 -14.82
C VAL A 182 11.58 1.69 -13.58
N GLN A 183 11.57 2.74 -12.76
CA GLN A 183 12.39 2.89 -11.55
C GLN A 183 12.00 1.93 -10.40
N TYR A 184 10.74 1.44 -10.36
CA TYR A 184 10.17 0.78 -9.18
C TYR A 184 9.72 -0.64 -9.50
N GLY A 185 10.08 -1.60 -8.61
CA GLY A 185 9.79 -3.02 -8.74
C GLY A 185 9.86 -3.71 -7.38
N PRO A 186 9.55 -5.02 -7.31
CA PRO A 186 9.53 -5.99 -8.42
C PRO A 186 8.25 -6.02 -9.25
N PHE A 187 7.10 -5.62 -8.71
CA PHE A 187 5.81 -5.71 -9.41
C PHE A 187 5.59 -4.47 -10.26
N THR A 188 5.82 -4.61 -11.57
CA THR A 188 5.71 -3.51 -12.53
C THR A 188 4.57 -3.69 -13.53
N THR A 189 3.79 -4.76 -13.43
CA THR A 189 2.61 -5.01 -14.27
C THR A 189 1.45 -4.05 -13.94
N GLY A 190 1.24 -3.74 -12.67
CA GLY A 190 0.18 -2.83 -12.21
C GLY A 190 0.67 -1.40 -12.01
N GLY A 191 1.68 -1.23 -11.20
CA GLY A 191 2.16 0.09 -10.80
C GLY A 191 2.87 0.07 -9.45
N ALA A 192 3.14 1.28 -8.93
CA ALA A 192 3.79 1.47 -7.65
C ALA A 192 3.02 2.45 -6.77
N ILE A 193 2.95 2.15 -5.48
CA ILE A 193 2.43 3.05 -4.44
C ILE A 193 3.53 3.25 -3.40
N ASN A 194 3.86 4.51 -3.13
CA ASN A 194 4.81 4.89 -2.10
C ASN A 194 4.12 5.74 -1.03
N LEU A 195 4.24 5.28 0.20
CA LEU A 195 3.76 5.98 1.38
C LEU A 195 4.90 6.84 1.91
N VAL A 196 4.74 8.15 1.87
CA VAL A 196 5.76 9.09 2.36
C VAL A 196 5.49 9.33 3.83
N SER A 197 6.41 8.90 4.70
CA SER A 197 6.28 9.11 6.14
C SER A 197 6.61 10.54 6.54
N THR A 198 6.14 11.00 7.69
CA THR A 198 6.31 12.39 8.14
C THR A 198 7.78 12.83 8.10
N PRO A 199 8.10 13.95 7.45
CA PRO A 199 9.46 14.49 7.40
C PRO A 199 9.85 15.11 8.76
N ILE A 200 11.16 15.16 9.05
CA ILE A 200 11.69 15.86 10.22
C ILE A 200 11.38 17.35 10.07
N PRO A 201 10.72 18.00 11.04
CA PRO A 201 10.36 19.39 10.94
C PRO A 201 11.61 20.29 11.02
N LYS A 202 11.57 21.46 10.37
CA LYS A 202 12.70 22.42 10.35
C LYS A 202 12.86 23.21 11.65
N ARG A 203 11.85 23.20 12.51
CA ARG A 203 11.79 23.87 13.83
C ARG A 203 11.00 23.01 14.81
N PHE A 204 11.10 23.29 16.08
CA PHE A 204 10.31 22.58 17.09
C PHE A 204 8.84 22.54 16.70
N THR A 205 8.29 21.35 16.72
CA THR A 205 6.89 21.08 16.37
C THR A 205 6.39 19.96 17.27
N ALA A 206 5.27 20.20 17.91
CA ALA A 206 4.53 19.19 18.62
C ALA A 206 3.10 19.16 18.08
N ARG A 207 2.53 17.97 17.90
CA ARG A 207 1.17 17.76 17.44
C ARG A 207 0.52 16.63 18.20
N LEU A 208 -0.72 16.86 18.64
CA LEU A 208 -1.61 15.82 19.18
C LEU A 208 -2.89 15.81 18.34
N ASN A 209 -3.25 14.67 17.78
CA ASN A 209 -4.52 14.47 17.11
C ASN A 209 -5.24 13.29 17.74
N ALA A 210 -6.36 13.53 18.40
CA ALA A 210 -7.17 12.50 19.03
C ALA A 210 -8.57 12.49 18.42
N SER A 211 -9.17 11.31 18.27
CA SER A 211 -10.56 11.16 17.87
C SER A 211 -11.20 9.95 18.53
N PHE A 212 -12.51 10.02 18.76
CA PHE A 212 -13.32 8.93 19.28
C PHE A 212 -14.70 8.95 18.64
N GLY A 213 -15.40 7.83 18.66
CA GLY A 213 -16.75 7.76 18.08
C GLY A 213 -17.34 6.37 18.05
N SER A 214 -18.16 6.12 17.04
CA SER A 214 -18.92 4.88 16.85
C SER A 214 -18.05 3.63 17.03
N TYR A 215 -18.65 2.56 17.55
CA TYR A 215 -18.01 1.26 17.78
C TYR A 215 -16.83 1.32 18.76
N ALA A 216 -16.92 2.21 19.75
CA ALA A 216 -15.83 2.53 20.69
C ALA A 216 -14.48 2.79 19.97
N THR A 217 -14.56 3.29 18.74
CA THR A 217 -13.36 3.58 17.94
C THR A 217 -12.63 4.77 18.54
N GLY A 218 -11.35 4.60 18.83
CA GLY A 218 -10.48 5.63 19.38
C GLY A 218 -9.16 5.69 18.64
N LYS A 219 -8.70 6.91 18.33
CA LYS A 219 -7.40 7.19 17.73
C LYS A 219 -6.69 8.27 18.53
N ALA A 220 -5.42 8.06 18.83
CA ALA A 220 -4.53 9.06 19.39
C ALA A 220 -3.21 9.05 18.62
N TYR A 221 -2.87 10.17 18.01
CA TYR A 221 -1.61 10.37 17.29
C TYR A 221 -0.87 11.54 17.93
N ALA A 222 0.37 11.28 18.31
CA ALA A 222 1.28 12.28 18.86
C ALA A 222 2.55 12.37 18.03
N LEU A 223 3.05 13.56 17.79
CA LEU A 223 4.29 13.84 17.08
C LEU A 223 5.04 14.93 17.83
N VAL A 224 6.33 14.71 18.03
CA VAL A 224 7.28 15.73 18.49
C VAL A 224 8.55 15.65 17.66
N GLY A 225 9.06 16.79 17.26
CA GLY A 225 10.30 16.84 16.49
C GLY A 225 10.89 18.23 16.46
N ASN A 226 12.16 18.27 16.09
CA ASN A 226 12.91 19.52 15.91
C ASN A 226 13.98 19.31 14.86
N GLY A 227 14.29 20.34 14.12
CA GLY A 227 15.36 20.33 13.13
C GLY A 227 16.07 21.67 13.08
N GLY A 228 17.31 21.64 12.64
CA GLY A 228 18.17 22.79 12.49
C GLY A 228 19.14 22.62 11.31
N LYS A 229 20.12 23.52 11.24
CA LYS A 229 21.09 23.60 10.14
C LYS A 229 21.88 22.29 9.96
N TYR A 230 22.24 21.60 11.05
CA TYR A 230 23.15 20.45 11.02
C TYR A 230 22.48 19.11 11.32
N GLY A 231 21.19 19.11 11.70
CA GLY A 231 20.49 17.86 11.99
C GLY A 231 19.11 18.09 12.59
N GLY A 232 18.48 16.98 12.95
CA GLY A 232 17.14 17.02 13.54
C GLY A 232 16.66 15.65 13.94
N TRP A 233 15.51 15.62 14.57
CA TRP A 233 14.86 14.39 15.00
C TRP A 233 13.35 14.51 14.98
N LEU A 234 12.70 13.37 14.90
CA LEU A 234 11.24 13.22 14.93
C LEU A 234 10.90 11.93 15.65
N VAL A 235 9.91 11.98 16.53
CA VAL A 235 9.26 10.80 17.10
C VAL A 235 7.75 10.98 16.93
N GLU A 236 7.09 9.95 16.42
CA GLU A 236 5.64 9.91 16.28
C GLU A 236 5.09 8.57 16.77
N TYR A 237 3.94 8.62 17.42
CA TYR A 237 3.25 7.46 17.93
C TYR A 237 1.76 7.53 17.60
N LEU A 238 1.22 6.41 17.15
CA LEU A 238 -0.20 6.24 16.86
C LEU A 238 -0.74 5.07 17.68
N HIS A 239 -1.81 5.31 18.41
CA HIS A 239 -2.69 4.29 18.96
C HIS A 239 -4.04 4.35 18.23
N TYR A 240 -4.52 3.19 17.74
CA TYR A 240 -5.78 3.08 17.03
C TYR A 240 -6.49 1.80 17.45
N ARG A 241 -7.75 1.92 17.88
CA ARG A 241 -8.57 0.79 18.34
C ARG A 241 -10.03 0.94 17.91
N SER A 242 -10.75 -0.15 17.88
CA SER A 242 -12.21 -0.21 17.77
C SER A 242 -12.70 -1.52 18.37
N ASN A 243 -13.91 -1.54 18.92
CA ASN A 243 -14.58 -2.80 19.29
C ASN A 243 -15.22 -3.49 18.08
N GLY A 244 -15.14 -2.87 16.88
CA GLY A 244 -15.74 -3.41 15.66
C GLY A 244 -17.25 -3.19 15.60
N PHE A 245 -17.80 -3.38 14.41
CA PHE A 245 -19.24 -3.21 14.14
C PHE A 245 -19.97 -4.54 13.91
N ARG A 246 -19.26 -5.67 13.99
CA ARG A 246 -19.85 -7.00 13.89
C ARG A 246 -20.20 -7.53 15.27
N HIS A 247 -21.32 -8.22 15.40
CA HIS A 247 -21.85 -8.69 16.67
C HIS A 247 -21.85 -10.21 16.73
N ALA A 248 -21.28 -10.81 17.77
CA ALA A 248 -21.43 -12.21 18.10
C ALA A 248 -22.36 -12.37 19.29
N GLN A 249 -23.24 -13.38 19.23
CA GLN A 249 -24.06 -13.73 20.37
C GLN A 249 -23.18 -14.28 21.50
N GLY A 250 -23.21 -13.65 22.67
CA GLY A 250 -22.53 -14.12 23.88
C GLY A 250 -21.02 -13.89 23.96
N HIS A 251 -20.45 -13.05 23.10
CA HIS A 251 -19.01 -12.68 23.11
C HIS A 251 -18.82 -11.16 23.09
N GLU A 252 -17.89 -10.69 23.92
CA GLU A 252 -17.76 -9.26 24.17
C GLU A 252 -16.91 -8.65 23.05
N GLU A 253 -15.97 -8.53 22.64
CA GLU A 253 -15.30 -7.61 21.71
C GLU A 253 -14.82 -8.30 20.42
N MET A 254 -15.08 -7.69 19.28
CA MET A 254 -14.69 -8.19 17.96
C MET A 254 -14.02 -7.13 17.13
N GLY A 255 -13.08 -6.46 17.75
CA GLY A 255 -12.42 -5.31 17.19
C GLY A 255 -10.95 -5.54 16.92
N PHE A 256 -10.22 -4.45 17.09
CA PHE A 256 -8.77 -4.46 16.95
C PHE A 256 -8.13 -3.41 17.84
N ARG A 257 -6.83 -3.59 18.05
CA ARG A 257 -5.94 -2.64 18.72
C ARG A 257 -4.60 -2.61 18.00
N ARG A 258 -4.18 -1.41 17.63
CA ARG A 258 -2.95 -1.18 16.89
C ARG A 258 -2.11 -0.09 17.55
N HIS A 259 -0.81 -0.32 17.60
CA HIS A 259 0.22 0.62 18.02
C HIS A 259 1.22 0.78 16.88
N ASP A 260 1.65 2.01 16.61
CA ASP A 260 2.60 2.32 15.55
C ASP A 260 3.53 3.44 16.04
N LEU A 261 4.83 3.15 16.11
CA LEU A 261 5.90 4.06 16.52
C LEU A 261 6.84 4.28 15.35
N ASN A 262 7.17 5.51 15.06
CA ASN A 262 8.19 5.84 14.06
C ASN A 262 9.11 6.94 14.63
N ALA A 263 10.42 6.73 14.52
CA ALA A 263 11.43 7.67 14.94
C ALA A 263 12.42 7.91 13.81
N LYS A 264 12.82 9.16 13.63
CA LYS A 264 13.83 9.56 12.64
C LYS A 264 14.87 10.45 13.29
N PHE A 265 16.12 10.27 12.88
CA PHE A 265 17.24 11.10 13.28
C PHE A 265 18.01 11.52 12.02
N LEU A 266 18.35 12.80 11.92
CA LEU A 266 19.02 13.42 10.78
C LEU A 266 20.34 14.04 11.22
N LEU A 267 21.39 13.74 10.49
CA LEU A 267 22.67 14.49 10.49
C LEU A 267 22.91 15.03 9.09
N GLN A 268 23.32 16.28 8.98
CA GLN A 268 23.60 16.89 7.69
C GLN A 268 24.68 17.97 7.78
N THR A 269 25.39 18.16 6.68
CA THR A 269 26.22 19.36 6.47
C THR A 269 25.34 20.48 5.91
N ALA A 270 25.83 21.69 5.98
CA ALA A 270 25.13 22.87 5.44
C ALA A 270 26.12 23.77 4.72
N ASN A 271 26.70 23.24 3.66
CA ASN A 271 27.65 23.97 2.78
C ASN A 271 26.82 24.74 1.76
N GLU A 272 27.09 26.06 1.63
CA GLU A 272 26.39 26.92 0.68
C GLU A 272 26.90 26.71 -0.76
N GLU A 273 28.20 26.43 -0.92
CA GLU A 273 28.88 26.24 -2.21
C GLU A 273 29.60 24.89 -2.28
N GLY A 274 28.99 23.80 -1.88
CA GLY A 274 29.68 22.51 -1.87
C GLY A 274 28.74 21.32 -1.84
N VAL A 275 29.37 20.16 -1.75
CA VAL A 275 28.62 18.91 -1.58
C VAL A 275 28.04 18.87 -0.17
N ASN A 276 26.75 18.63 -0.10
CA ASN A 276 26.05 18.42 1.15
C ASN A 276 25.86 16.93 1.42
N HIS A 277 26.11 16.55 2.65
CA HIS A 277 25.93 15.22 3.17
C HIS A 277 24.69 15.18 4.05
N ARG A 278 23.86 14.18 3.89
CA ARG A 278 22.67 13.98 4.73
C ARG A 278 22.53 12.51 5.08
N LEU A 279 22.57 12.17 6.36
CA LEU A 279 22.30 10.84 6.86
C LEU A 279 21.01 10.86 7.67
N THR A 280 20.01 10.08 7.25
CA THR A 280 18.76 9.88 7.98
C THR A 280 18.69 8.45 8.47
N LEU A 281 18.59 8.26 9.78
CA LEU A 281 18.29 6.98 10.41
C LEU A 281 16.81 6.92 10.74
N LYS A 282 16.15 5.80 10.45
CA LYS A 282 14.74 5.57 10.72
C LYS A 282 14.57 4.26 11.49
N PHE A 283 13.72 4.32 12.50
CA PHE A 283 13.23 3.15 13.23
C PHE A 283 11.70 3.16 13.21
N GLY A 284 11.08 2.03 12.86
CA GLY A 284 9.65 1.81 12.90
C GLY A 284 9.30 0.57 13.72
N TYR A 285 8.22 0.65 14.50
CA TYR A 285 7.64 -0.50 15.20
C TYR A 285 6.13 -0.42 15.12
N ALA A 286 5.50 -1.50 14.65
CA ALA A 286 4.03 -1.61 14.66
C ALA A 286 3.61 -2.95 15.24
N GLN A 287 2.54 -2.93 16.03
CA GLN A 287 1.90 -4.11 16.59
C GLN A 287 0.40 -4.00 16.39
N GLU A 288 -0.22 -5.12 16.02
CA GLU A 288 -1.67 -5.23 15.87
C GLU A 288 -2.15 -6.52 16.52
N HIS A 289 -3.29 -6.41 17.18
CA HIS A 289 -4.12 -7.52 17.62
C HIS A 289 -5.52 -7.26 17.10
N SER A 290 -6.13 -8.22 16.42
CA SER A 290 -7.41 -8.05 15.75
C SER A 290 -8.18 -9.38 15.77
N ASP A 291 -9.46 -9.33 16.17
CA ASP A 291 -10.36 -10.50 16.14
C ASP A 291 -10.86 -10.79 14.72
N GLU A 292 -9.98 -10.65 13.73
CA GLU A 292 -10.33 -10.82 12.31
C GLU A 292 -10.52 -12.29 11.96
N THR A 293 -11.61 -12.58 11.25
CA THR A 293 -12.01 -13.92 10.87
C THR A 293 -12.02 -14.12 9.36
N TYR A 294 -11.85 -15.37 8.90
CA TYR A 294 -12.17 -15.75 7.53
C TYR A 294 -13.64 -16.16 7.37
N LEU A 295 -14.32 -16.41 8.46
CA LEU A 295 -15.72 -16.83 8.47
C LEU A 295 -16.64 -15.63 8.20
N GLY A 296 -17.24 -15.57 7.00
CA GLY A 296 -18.31 -14.67 6.62
C GLY A 296 -19.69 -15.24 6.93
N LEU A 297 -20.71 -14.77 6.23
CA LEU A 297 -22.10 -15.19 6.40
C LEU A 297 -22.61 -15.96 5.17
N THR A 298 -23.66 -16.76 5.38
CA THR A 298 -24.47 -17.30 4.28
C THR A 298 -25.30 -16.18 3.63
N GLU A 299 -25.85 -16.41 2.44
CA GLU A 299 -26.77 -15.45 1.76
C GLU A 299 -27.97 -15.10 2.64
N ALA A 300 -28.58 -16.12 3.27
CA ALA A 300 -29.79 -15.97 4.11
C ALA A 300 -29.49 -15.15 5.37
N ASP A 301 -28.37 -15.41 6.05
CA ASP A 301 -28.03 -14.71 7.27
C ASP A 301 -27.53 -13.29 7.00
N PHE A 302 -26.82 -13.08 5.90
CA PHE A 302 -26.43 -11.74 5.46
C PHE A 302 -27.64 -10.87 5.16
N ALA A 303 -28.65 -11.40 4.47
CA ALA A 303 -29.87 -10.67 4.15
C ALA A 303 -30.66 -10.26 5.41
N ARG A 304 -30.63 -11.09 6.48
CA ARG A 304 -31.32 -10.79 7.74
C ARG A 304 -30.51 -9.90 8.67
N THR A 305 -29.21 -10.19 8.81
CA THR A 305 -28.35 -9.59 9.84
C THR A 305 -26.92 -9.47 9.31
N PRO A 306 -26.61 -8.47 8.44
CA PRO A 306 -25.34 -8.38 7.72
C PRO A 306 -24.11 -8.20 8.62
N TYR A 307 -24.31 -7.83 9.87
CA TYR A 307 -23.25 -7.64 10.87
C TYR A 307 -23.15 -8.77 11.90
N LEU A 308 -23.86 -9.88 11.67
CA LEU A 308 -23.75 -11.08 12.52
C LEU A 308 -22.34 -11.68 12.39
N ARG A 309 -21.88 -12.31 13.48
CA ARG A 309 -20.72 -13.18 13.51
C ARG A 309 -21.08 -14.50 14.17
N TYR A 310 -20.78 -15.62 13.49
CA TYR A 310 -21.09 -16.95 14.03
C TYR A 310 -20.21 -17.31 15.23
N PRO A 311 -20.71 -18.08 16.19
CA PRO A 311 -19.93 -18.59 17.32
C PRO A 311 -18.67 -19.36 16.92
N GLY A 312 -18.64 -19.98 15.74
CA GLY A 312 -17.46 -20.65 15.19
C GLY A 312 -16.25 -19.77 14.96
N ALA A 313 -16.42 -18.42 14.97
CA ALA A 313 -15.34 -17.46 14.84
C ALA A 313 -14.85 -16.89 16.18
N GLN A 314 -15.35 -17.34 17.31
CA GLN A 314 -15.07 -16.74 18.63
C GLN A 314 -13.61 -16.84 19.08
N ARG A 315 -12.82 -17.69 18.44
CA ARG A 315 -11.38 -17.87 18.71
C ARG A 315 -10.49 -17.32 17.62
N ASP A 316 -11.08 -16.74 16.59
CA ASP A 316 -10.30 -16.17 15.49
C ASP A 316 -9.56 -14.91 15.98
N ASP A 317 -8.25 -14.89 15.76
CA ASP A 317 -7.32 -13.85 16.20
C ASP A 317 -6.22 -13.63 15.16
N LEU A 318 -5.87 -12.41 14.92
CA LEU A 318 -4.68 -12.02 14.16
C LEU A 318 -3.77 -11.17 15.01
N THR A 319 -2.64 -11.70 15.37
CA THR A 319 -1.54 -10.96 16.02
C THR A 319 -0.42 -10.70 15.05
N THR A 320 0.01 -9.43 14.94
CA THR A 320 1.16 -9.04 14.10
C THR A 320 2.15 -8.17 14.86
N ARG A 321 3.43 -8.22 14.44
CA ARG A 321 4.51 -7.32 14.89
C ARG A 321 5.42 -7.02 13.72
N HIS A 322 5.67 -5.75 13.49
CA HIS A 322 6.57 -5.26 12.44
C HIS A 322 7.67 -4.39 13.05
N GLN A 323 8.89 -4.58 12.59
CA GLN A 323 10.05 -3.78 12.92
C GLN A 323 10.74 -3.34 11.63
N GLN A 324 11.09 -2.07 11.54
CA GLN A 324 11.80 -1.48 10.41
C GLN A 324 13.02 -0.71 10.90
N TRP A 325 14.15 -0.93 10.24
CA TRP A 325 15.37 -0.15 10.38
C TRP A 325 15.81 0.31 9.00
N ALA A 326 16.11 1.59 8.86
CA ALA A 326 16.62 2.11 7.61
C ALA A 326 17.65 3.21 7.86
N ALA A 327 18.67 3.25 7.00
CA ALA A 327 19.63 4.32 6.92
C ALA A 327 19.63 4.86 5.48
N THR A 328 19.36 6.14 5.32
CA THR A 328 19.37 6.82 4.03
C THR A 328 20.48 7.86 4.02
N TYR A 329 21.46 7.69 3.15
CA TYR A 329 22.54 8.62 2.94
C TYR A 329 22.41 9.31 1.60
N VAL A 330 22.48 10.64 1.62
CA VAL A 330 22.37 11.48 0.43
C VAL A 330 23.63 12.34 0.30
N LEU A 331 24.27 12.21 -0.84
CA LEU A 331 25.27 13.15 -1.33
C LEU A 331 24.57 14.09 -2.31
N ASP A 332 24.57 15.37 -2.02
CA ASP A 332 23.89 16.40 -2.82
C ASP A 332 24.90 17.40 -3.35
N GLY A 333 25.21 17.31 -4.65
CA GLY A 333 26.06 18.25 -5.40
C GLY A 333 25.26 19.42 -5.99
N GLY A 334 24.15 19.77 -5.36
CA GLY A 334 23.28 20.87 -5.73
C GLY A 334 22.46 20.57 -6.99
N TYR A 335 22.42 21.53 -7.92
CA TYR A 335 21.61 21.43 -9.13
C TYR A 335 22.05 20.31 -10.09
N ARG A 336 23.33 19.92 -10.07
CA ARG A 336 23.92 19.09 -11.13
C ARG A 336 23.75 17.60 -10.89
N TRP A 337 23.95 17.14 -9.67
CA TRP A 337 23.90 15.72 -9.36
C TRP A 337 23.54 15.44 -7.91
N LYS A 338 22.98 14.26 -7.68
CA LYS A 338 22.65 13.75 -6.35
C LYS A 338 22.81 12.23 -6.33
N VAL A 339 23.40 11.69 -5.27
CA VAL A 339 23.47 10.25 -5.04
C VAL A 339 22.74 9.92 -3.74
N THR A 340 21.85 8.95 -3.79
CA THR A 340 21.10 8.47 -2.62
C THR A 340 21.37 6.98 -2.44
N THR A 341 21.80 6.60 -1.23
CA THR A 341 22.00 5.19 -0.84
C THR A 341 21.13 4.88 0.35
N GLN A 342 20.42 3.75 0.30
CA GLN A 342 19.56 3.28 1.39
C GLN A 342 19.94 1.87 1.78
N LEU A 343 20.08 1.64 3.08
CA LEU A 343 20.19 0.33 3.72
C LEU A 343 18.92 0.10 4.52
N TYR A 344 18.35 -1.11 4.45
CA TYR A 344 17.14 -1.41 5.19
C TYR A 344 17.08 -2.85 5.67
N TYR A 345 16.35 -3.02 6.78
CA TYR A 345 15.99 -4.31 7.36
C TYR A 345 14.58 -4.22 7.93
N ASN A 346 13.72 -5.14 7.53
CA ASN A 346 12.38 -5.31 8.07
C ASN A 346 12.23 -6.72 8.64
N ARG A 347 11.55 -6.83 9.77
CA ARG A 347 11.12 -8.09 10.34
C ARG A 347 9.64 -8.03 10.62
N PHE A 348 8.91 -9.00 10.12
CA PHE A 348 7.47 -9.07 10.32
C PHE A 348 7.08 -10.45 10.85
N PHE A 349 6.35 -10.46 11.95
CA PHE A 349 5.72 -11.64 12.51
C PHE A 349 4.22 -11.54 12.37
N ARG A 350 3.56 -12.64 12.01
CA ARG A 350 2.11 -12.81 12.14
C ARG A 350 1.74 -14.19 12.60
N ASN A 351 0.69 -14.25 13.40
CA ASN A 351 -0.07 -15.48 13.64
C ASN A 351 -1.54 -15.17 13.38
N TRP A 352 -2.09 -15.71 12.30
CA TRP A 352 -3.52 -15.69 12.07
C TRP A 352 -4.08 -17.03 12.55
N TYR A 353 -4.60 -17.02 13.77
CA TYR A 353 -5.28 -18.13 14.38
C TYR A 353 -6.75 -18.06 13.97
N LYS A 354 -7.24 -19.04 13.21
CA LYS A 354 -8.58 -18.95 12.63
C LYS A 354 -9.18 -20.31 12.35
N LEU A 355 -10.52 -20.37 12.32
CA LEU A 355 -11.24 -21.55 11.87
C LEU A 355 -10.85 -21.87 10.42
N ASN A 356 -10.38 -23.10 10.20
CA ASN A 356 -9.88 -23.57 8.91
C ASN A 356 -10.84 -24.56 8.24
N ASP A 357 -11.32 -25.52 9.00
CA ASP A 357 -12.28 -26.52 8.54
C ASP A 357 -13.11 -27.06 9.72
N VAL A 358 -14.22 -27.71 9.39
CA VAL A 358 -15.09 -28.44 10.34
C VAL A 358 -15.11 -29.90 9.97
N ARG A 359 -15.12 -30.77 10.99
CA ARG A 359 -15.17 -32.20 10.84
C ARG A 359 -16.49 -32.74 11.38
N THR A 360 -17.12 -33.64 10.64
CA THR A 360 -18.37 -34.26 10.99
C THR A 360 -18.30 -35.78 10.78
N GLY A 361 -19.35 -36.49 11.15
CA GLY A 361 -19.47 -37.95 11.01
C GLY A 361 -18.82 -38.74 12.15
N VAL A 362 -18.93 -40.06 12.06
CA VAL A 362 -18.38 -41.00 13.04
C VAL A 362 -16.85 -40.85 13.05
N TRP A 363 -16.27 -40.59 14.22
CA TRP A 363 -14.83 -40.40 14.41
C TRP A 363 -14.26 -39.11 13.76
N SER A 364 -15.09 -38.08 13.50
CA SER A 364 -14.68 -36.82 12.90
C SER A 364 -13.94 -36.97 11.55
N GLY A 365 -14.34 -38.00 10.78
CA GLY A 365 -13.61 -38.40 9.57
C GLY A 365 -13.88 -37.55 8.34
N GLN A 366 -15.01 -36.85 8.27
CA GLN A 366 -15.40 -36.07 7.12
C GLN A 366 -15.05 -34.59 7.31
N LYS A 367 -14.15 -34.10 6.45
CA LYS A 367 -13.62 -32.71 6.47
C LYS A 367 -14.42 -31.83 5.52
N HIS A 368 -14.88 -30.68 6.01
CA HIS A 368 -15.59 -29.67 5.21
C HIS A 368 -14.83 -28.33 5.28
N SER A 369 -14.61 -27.70 4.13
CA SER A 369 -14.04 -26.36 4.09
C SER A 369 -15.09 -25.33 4.54
N ILE A 370 -14.64 -24.20 5.09
CA ILE A 370 -15.54 -23.11 5.50
C ILE A 370 -16.26 -22.52 4.29
N GLY A 371 -15.59 -22.47 3.13
CA GLY A 371 -16.21 -22.01 1.88
C GLY A 371 -17.39 -22.85 1.46
N ASP A 372 -17.23 -24.18 1.45
CA ASP A 372 -18.29 -25.13 1.08
C ASP A 372 -19.48 -25.08 2.05
N ILE A 373 -19.18 -25.02 3.36
CA ILE A 373 -20.22 -24.93 4.40
C ILE A 373 -21.11 -23.70 4.20
N LEU A 374 -20.50 -22.54 3.89
CA LEU A 374 -21.24 -21.29 3.72
C LEU A 374 -21.91 -21.18 2.34
N ALA A 375 -21.39 -21.86 1.32
CA ALA A 375 -21.99 -21.92 -0.02
C ALA A 375 -23.23 -22.84 -0.05
N GLU A 376 -23.16 -23.98 0.64
CA GLU A 376 -24.20 -25.02 0.63
C GLU A 376 -24.62 -25.45 2.08
N PRO A 377 -25.18 -24.48 2.87
CA PRO A 377 -25.45 -24.70 4.29
C PRO A 377 -26.52 -25.78 4.54
N ASP A 378 -27.45 -25.97 3.61
CA ASP A 378 -28.51 -26.99 3.72
C ASP A 378 -27.95 -28.39 3.46
N LEU A 379 -27.05 -28.55 2.49
CA LEU A 379 -26.38 -29.82 2.18
C LEU A 379 -25.41 -30.22 3.29
N LEU A 380 -24.67 -29.23 3.85
CA LEU A 380 -23.70 -29.41 4.92
C LEU A 380 -24.25 -28.93 6.27
N SER A 381 -25.55 -29.23 6.52
CA SER A 381 -26.28 -28.70 7.68
C SER A 381 -25.64 -29.06 9.02
N GLU A 382 -25.11 -30.29 9.18
CA GLU A 382 -24.41 -30.69 10.41
C GLU A 382 -23.18 -29.81 10.70
N ALA A 383 -22.35 -29.57 9.69
CA ALA A 383 -21.18 -28.70 9.81
C ALA A 383 -21.59 -27.23 10.03
N PHE A 384 -22.61 -26.76 9.33
CA PHE A 384 -23.12 -25.39 9.50
C PHE A 384 -23.75 -25.18 10.88
N ASP A 385 -24.48 -26.16 11.42
CA ASP A 385 -25.03 -26.11 12.77
C ASP A 385 -23.93 -26.02 13.85
N LEU A 386 -22.81 -26.69 13.66
CA LEU A 386 -21.65 -26.52 14.51
C LEU A 386 -21.06 -25.09 14.40
N VAL A 387 -20.90 -24.57 13.18
CA VAL A 387 -20.35 -23.20 12.94
C VAL A 387 -21.23 -22.14 13.60
N ARG A 388 -22.56 -22.24 13.46
CA ARG A 388 -23.51 -21.30 14.08
C ARG A 388 -23.84 -21.58 15.53
N GLY A 389 -23.27 -22.64 16.10
CA GLY A 389 -23.53 -23.06 17.50
C GLY A 389 -24.92 -23.63 17.79
N ALA A 390 -25.69 -23.99 16.77
CA ALA A 390 -26.99 -24.60 16.91
C ALA A 390 -26.91 -26.06 17.37
N LYS A 391 -25.79 -26.72 17.08
CA LYS A 391 -25.49 -28.11 17.51
C LYS A 391 -24.30 -28.10 18.46
N SER A 392 -24.42 -28.90 19.54
CA SER A 392 -23.29 -29.17 20.42
C SER A 392 -22.64 -30.49 20.02
N TYR A 393 -21.31 -30.53 20.04
CA TYR A 393 -20.54 -31.76 19.83
C TYR A 393 -19.32 -31.74 20.76
N ASP A 394 -19.25 -32.72 21.64
CA ASP A 394 -18.20 -32.87 22.67
C ASP A 394 -17.02 -33.71 22.13
N GLY A 395 -16.44 -33.29 21.04
CA GLY A 395 -15.34 -33.95 20.38
C GLY A 395 -14.59 -32.98 19.43
N GLU A 396 -13.55 -33.49 18.74
CA GLU A 396 -12.80 -32.74 17.79
C GLU A 396 -13.64 -32.44 16.53
N ALA A 397 -14.18 -31.23 16.42
CA ALA A 397 -15.01 -30.83 15.29
C ALA A 397 -14.54 -29.57 14.60
N MET A 398 -14.09 -28.56 15.34
CA MET A 398 -13.72 -27.26 14.83
C MET A 398 -12.20 -27.16 14.74
N MET A 399 -11.63 -27.15 13.53
CA MET A 399 -10.16 -27.13 13.36
C MET A 399 -9.65 -25.70 13.23
N MET A 400 -8.93 -25.26 14.26
CA MET A 400 -8.35 -23.91 14.31
C MET A 400 -6.91 -23.95 13.83
N ARG A 401 -6.59 -23.24 12.75
CA ARG A 401 -5.24 -23.18 12.20
C ARG A 401 -4.46 -21.99 12.75
N ALA A 402 -3.33 -22.25 13.37
CA ALA A 402 -2.31 -21.26 13.68
C ALA A 402 -1.45 -21.02 12.43
N ASN A 403 -1.73 -19.93 11.71
CA ASN A 403 -0.92 -19.52 10.54
C ASN A 403 0.32 -18.74 10.98
N HIS A 404 1.15 -19.37 11.78
CA HIS A 404 2.37 -18.78 12.30
C HIS A 404 3.39 -18.57 11.19
N ARG A 405 3.82 -17.32 11.01
CA ARG A 405 4.81 -16.94 10.00
C ARG A 405 5.73 -15.85 10.50
N LEU A 406 7.00 -15.98 10.15
CA LEU A 406 8.02 -14.97 10.37
C LEU A 406 8.64 -14.61 9.02
N TYR A 407 8.82 -13.31 8.79
CA TYR A 407 9.37 -12.79 7.55
C TYR A 407 10.57 -11.89 7.87
N HIS A 408 11.57 -11.93 7.01
CA HIS A 408 12.66 -10.96 6.97
C HIS A 408 12.80 -10.40 5.56
N SER A 409 13.13 -9.12 5.48
CA SER A 409 13.36 -8.41 4.23
C SER A 409 14.48 -7.41 4.46
N ARG A 410 15.54 -7.48 3.66
CA ARG A 410 16.73 -6.64 3.79
C ARG A 410 17.34 -6.31 2.45
N GLY A 411 18.04 -5.21 2.38
CA GLY A 411 18.70 -4.86 1.13
C GLY A 411 19.47 -3.56 1.20
N VAL A 412 20.15 -3.33 0.10
CA VAL A 412 20.85 -2.09 -0.21
C VAL A 412 20.40 -1.61 -1.58
N GLN A 413 20.08 -0.33 -1.67
CA GLN A 413 19.79 0.32 -2.95
C GLN A 413 20.51 1.65 -3.05
N ALA A 414 20.96 1.97 -4.25
CA ALA A 414 21.59 3.25 -4.56
C ALA A 414 21.04 3.80 -5.86
N LYS A 415 20.86 5.12 -5.93
CA LYS A 415 20.51 5.83 -7.15
C LYS A 415 21.36 7.08 -7.31
N SER A 416 21.71 7.38 -8.55
CA SER A 416 22.36 8.60 -8.95
C SER A 416 21.45 9.38 -9.89
N GLU A 417 21.23 10.63 -9.59
CA GLU A 417 20.42 11.57 -10.38
C GLU A 417 21.34 12.68 -10.87
N TRP A 418 21.19 13.08 -12.13
CA TRP A 418 21.98 14.16 -12.72
C TRP A 418 21.18 14.96 -13.75
N LYS A 419 21.62 16.21 -14.02
CA LYS A 419 21.02 17.10 -15.02
C LYS A 419 22.13 17.81 -15.80
N MET A 420 21.93 17.92 -17.11
CA MET A 420 22.85 18.63 -18.00
C MET A 420 22.07 19.27 -19.16
N PRO A 421 22.54 20.38 -19.69
CA PRO A 421 22.01 20.93 -20.95
C PRO A 421 22.39 20.00 -22.12
N LEU A 422 21.45 19.78 -23.05
CA LEU A 422 21.67 18.99 -24.27
C LEU A 422 20.69 19.44 -25.36
N TRP A 423 21.25 19.84 -26.55
CA TRP A 423 20.47 20.26 -27.74
C TRP A 423 19.37 21.28 -27.44
N ASP A 424 19.74 22.41 -26.81
CA ASP A 424 18.84 23.49 -26.35
C ASP A 424 17.72 23.02 -25.40
N GLY A 425 17.90 21.88 -24.78
CA GLY A 425 17.02 21.31 -23.79
C GLY A 425 17.77 20.91 -22.53
N ILE A 426 17.06 20.32 -21.58
CA ILE A 426 17.62 19.76 -20.36
C ILE A 426 17.47 18.25 -20.39
N LEU A 427 18.59 17.52 -20.38
CA LEU A 427 18.62 16.08 -20.16
C LEU A 427 18.82 15.83 -18.68
N SER A 428 17.91 15.04 -18.10
CA SER A 428 18.03 14.50 -16.74
C SER A 428 18.19 12.99 -16.83
N GLY A 429 19.10 12.42 -16.07
CA GLY A 429 19.29 10.99 -15.98
C GLY A 429 19.18 10.50 -14.55
N GLU A 430 18.70 9.29 -14.42
CA GLU A 430 18.66 8.53 -13.17
C GLU A 430 19.11 7.11 -13.44
N VAL A 431 20.08 6.62 -12.66
CA VAL A 431 20.54 5.23 -12.68
C VAL A 431 20.44 4.69 -11.26
N GLY A 432 19.89 3.51 -11.11
CA GLY A 432 19.76 2.88 -9.80
C GLY A 432 20.06 1.39 -9.84
N ILE A 433 20.48 0.88 -8.69
CA ILE A 433 20.74 -0.53 -8.44
C ILE A 433 20.17 -0.92 -7.08
N ARG A 434 19.68 -2.14 -6.96
CA ARG A 434 19.23 -2.73 -5.69
C ARG A 434 19.63 -4.20 -5.60
N TYR A 435 20.18 -4.57 -4.46
CA TYR A 435 20.25 -5.94 -3.98
C TYR A 435 19.24 -6.14 -2.86
N HIS A 436 18.46 -7.20 -2.93
CA HIS A 436 17.39 -7.49 -1.97
C HIS A 436 17.36 -8.97 -1.64
N GLU A 437 17.17 -9.26 -0.36
CA GLU A 437 16.91 -10.60 0.16
C GLU A 437 15.66 -10.58 1.01
N ASP A 438 14.81 -11.58 0.85
CA ASP A 438 13.67 -11.81 1.73
C ASP A 438 13.39 -13.28 1.96
N ASP A 439 12.68 -13.58 3.05
CA ASP A 439 12.25 -14.92 3.39
C ASP A 439 10.89 -14.94 4.12
N GLU A 440 10.19 -16.06 3.95
CA GLU A 440 9.00 -16.45 4.70
C GLU A 440 9.27 -17.77 5.41
N ASP A 441 9.26 -17.76 6.74
CA ASP A 441 9.27 -18.95 7.58
C ASP A 441 7.83 -19.33 7.98
N ARG A 442 7.35 -20.50 7.51
CA ARG A 442 6.03 -21.07 7.80
C ARG A 442 6.14 -22.20 8.79
N PHE A 443 5.48 -22.05 9.93
CA PHE A 443 5.43 -23.07 10.97
C PHE A 443 4.03 -23.17 11.53
N GLN A 444 3.21 -24.09 10.97
CA GLN A 444 1.76 -24.12 11.17
C GLN A 444 1.30 -25.38 11.87
N GLN A 445 0.21 -25.24 12.65
CA GLN A 445 -0.48 -26.34 13.32
C GLN A 445 -1.99 -26.13 13.25
N ASP A 446 -2.75 -27.21 13.47
CA ASP A 446 -4.18 -27.16 13.67
C ASP A 446 -4.51 -27.69 15.07
N ASP A 447 -5.25 -26.90 15.83
CA ASP A 447 -5.80 -27.27 17.13
C ASP A 447 -7.26 -27.71 16.95
N GLY A 448 -7.66 -28.81 17.55
CA GLY A 448 -9.02 -29.33 17.54
C GLY A 448 -9.86 -28.76 18.69
N TYR A 449 -10.99 -28.16 18.36
CA TYR A 449 -11.93 -27.61 19.31
C TYR A 449 -13.26 -28.37 19.27
N ARG A 450 -13.91 -28.41 20.39
CA ARG A 450 -15.31 -28.82 20.52
C ARG A 450 -16.22 -27.61 20.60
N MET A 451 -17.46 -27.77 20.15
CA MET A 451 -18.52 -26.76 20.25
C MET A 451 -19.60 -27.30 21.23
N VAL A 452 -19.71 -26.68 22.39
CA VAL A 452 -20.72 -27.06 23.40
C VAL A 452 -21.44 -25.81 23.87
N ASN A 453 -22.76 -25.80 23.73
CA ASN A 453 -23.62 -24.68 24.13
C ASN A 453 -23.09 -23.32 23.58
N GLN A 454 -22.81 -23.26 22.30
CA GLN A 454 -22.28 -22.10 21.57
C GLN A 454 -20.88 -21.65 22.02
N ARG A 455 -20.16 -22.46 22.81
CA ARG A 455 -18.80 -22.13 23.27
C ARG A 455 -17.77 -23.12 22.72
N MET A 456 -16.73 -22.56 22.14
CA MET A 456 -15.57 -23.32 21.69
C MET A 456 -14.58 -23.49 22.83
N SER A 457 -14.19 -24.73 23.10
CA SER A 457 -13.11 -25.06 24.03
C SER A 457 -12.12 -26.01 23.38
N LEU A 458 -10.84 -25.84 23.71
CA LEU A 458 -9.79 -26.70 23.20
C LEU A 458 -9.99 -28.13 23.63
N PHE A 459 -10.05 -29.04 22.67
CA PHE A 459 -10.18 -30.48 22.88
C PHE A 459 -8.86 -31.21 22.66
N LEU A 460 -8.18 -30.93 21.54
CA LEU A 460 -6.91 -31.53 21.17
C LEU A 460 -5.93 -30.45 20.73
N PRO A 461 -4.87 -30.15 21.52
CA PRO A 461 -3.86 -29.21 21.09
C PRO A 461 -3.04 -29.78 19.93
N GLY A 462 -2.84 -29.01 18.90
CA GLY A 462 -2.04 -29.37 17.73
C GLY A 462 -0.53 -29.39 18.03
N LEU A 463 0.17 -30.15 17.24
CA LEU A 463 1.63 -30.18 17.32
C LEU A 463 2.24 -29.10 16.41
N PRO A 464 3.08 -28.20 16.93
CA PRO A 464 3.73 -27.17 16.13
C PRO A 464 4.47 -27.74 14.90
N GLY A 465 4.21 -27.18 13.72
CA GLY A 465 4.78 -27.66 12.45
C GLY A 465 4.08 -28.86 11.82
N SER A 466 2.96 -29.35 12.39
CA SER A 466 2.23 -30.50 11.85
C SER A 466 1.56 -30.23 10.51
N GLN A 467 1.17 -28.98 10.24
CA GLN A 467 0.55 -28.58 8.98
C GLN A 467 1.57 -28.05 7.96
N ALA A 468 2.47 -27.18 8.37
CA ALA A 468 3.56 -26.71 7.55
C ALA A 468 4.82 -26.45 8.35
N ASN A 469 5.97 -26.84 7.81
CA ASN A 469 7.31 -26.53 8.30
C ASN A 469 8.19 -26.26 7.07
N ALA A 470 8.24 -24.99 6.64
CA ALA A 470 8.89 -24.60 5.39
C ALA A 470 9.52 -23.21 5.49
N ILE A 471 10.60 -23.00 4.75
CA ILE A 471 11.19 -21.68 4.51
C ILE A 471 11.19 -21.44 3.00
N THR A 472 10.66 -20.30 2.60
CA THR A 472 10.81 -19.80 1.23
C THR A 472 11.72 -18.58 1.26
N SER A 473 12.77 -18.56 0.47
CA SER A 473 13.73 -17.45 0.40
C SER A 473 13.89 -16.95 -1.02
N ALA A 474 14.21 -15.67 -1.16
CA ALA A 474 14.49 -15.01 -2.42
C ALA A 474 15.74 -14.14 -2.32
N HIS A 475 16.52 -14.13 -3.41
CA HIS A 475 17.64 -13.22 -3.64
C HIS A 475 17.42 -12.51 -4.97
N ALA A 476 17.42 -11.20 -4.96
CA ALA A 476 17.09 -10.43 -6.15
C ALA A 476 18.09 -9.31 -6.41
N TRP A 477 18.48 -9.17 -7.67
CA TRP A 477 19.23 -8.04 -8.21
C TRP A 477 18.35 -7.26 -9.16
N SER A 478 18.36 -5.96 -9.03
CA SER A 478 17.71 -5.11 -10.03
C SER A 478 18.52 -3.87 -10.30
N GLY A 479 18.49 -3.42 -11.55
CA GLY A 479 19.12 -2.20 -11.98
C GLY A 479 18.24 -1.49 -13.00
N TYR A 480 18.30 -0.16 -13.04
CA TYR A 480 17.57 0.61 -14.04
C TYR A 480 18.32 1.86 -14.48
N SER A 481 17.97 2.33 -15.66
CA SER A 481 18.36 3.65 -16.18
C SER A 481 17.14 4.34 -16.73
N LEU A 482 16.96 5.61 -16.42
CA LEU A 482 15.89 6.46 -16.93
C LEU A 482 16.47 7.79 -17.40
N LEU A 483 16.18 8.15 -18.63
CA LEU A 483 16.52 9.44 -19.24
C LEU A 483 15.24 10.24 -19.46
N LYS A 484 15.28 11.52 -19.13
CA LYS A 484 14.21 12.49 -19.39
C LYS A 484 14.79 13.71 -20.07
N TRP A 485 14.35 13.97 -21.30
CA TRP A 485 14.75 15.14 -22.06
C TRP A 485 13.58 16.10 -22.22
N VAL A 486 13.82 17.37 -21.88
CA VAL A 486 12.82 18.44 -21.95
C VAL A 486 13.34 19.55 -22.85
N LYS A 487 12.62 19.84 -23.93
CA LYS A 487 12.90 20.96 -24.86
C LYS A 487 11.59 21.63 -25.25
N GLY A 488 11.40 22.88 -24.83
CA GLY A 488 10.21 23.67 -25.17
C GLY A 488 8.91 22.97 -24.78
N VAL A 489 8.12 22.59 -25.76
CA VAL A 489 6.81 21.90 -25.57
C VAL A 489 6.92 20.40 -25.39
N LEU A 490 8.10 19.82 -25.62
CA LEU A 490 8.32 18.38 -25.67
C LEU A 490 9.03 17.88 -24.42
N THR A 491 8.50 16.82 -23.82
CA THR A 491 9.19 16.00 -22.81
C THR A 491 9.19 14.54 -23.29
N LEU A 492 10.36 13.95 -23.41
CA LEU A 492 10.57 12.56 -23.72
C LEU A 492 11.17 11.84 -22.52
N THR A 493 10.72 10.62 -22.25
CA THR A 493 11.37 9.71 -21.31
C THR A 493 11.64 8.39 -21.98
N ALA A 494 12.81 7.83 -21.71
CA ALA A 494 13.19 6.49 -22.14
C ALA A 494 13.98 5.81 -21.02
N GLY A 495 13.70 4.57 -20.75
CA GLY A 495 14.41 3.84 -19.72
C GLY A 495 14.27 2.33 -19.88
N ALA A 496 15.07 1.63 -19.12
CA ALA A 496 14.98 0.17 -19.02
C ALA A 496 15.34 -0.25 -17.59
N ARG A 497 14.69 -1.34 -17.16
CA ARG A 497 14.97 -2.01 -15.89
C ARG A 497 15.34 -3.46 -16.18
N TYR A 498 16.30 -3.97 -15.42
CA TYR A 498 16.62 -5.37 -15.37
C TYR A 498 16.26 -5.92 -13.98
N GLU A 499 15.58 -7.04 -13.94
CA GLU A 499 15.29 -7.82 -12.74
C GLU A 499 15.87 -9.22 -12.90
N ALA A 500 16.50 -9.73 -11.84
CA ALA A 500 16.93 -11.11 -11.72
C ALA A 500 16.61 -11.60 -10.32
N VAL A 501 15.88 -12.69 -10.18
CA VAL A 501 15.48 -13.28 -8.93
C VAL A 501 15.76 -14.77 -8.90
N SER A 502 16.26 -15.24 -7.76
CA SER A 502 16.39 -16.66 -7.44
C SER A 502 15.56 -16.96 -6.21
N LEU A 503 14.73 -17.98 -6.30
CA LEU A 503 13.78 -18.41 -5.27
C LEU A 503 14.10 -19.85 -4.85
N LEU A 504 13.96 -20.15 -3.57
CA LEU A 504 14.15 -21.50 -3.04
C LEU A 504 13.16 -21.75 -1.91
N LYS A 505 12.31 -22.76 -2.06
CA LYS A 505 11.44 -23.27 -0.99
C LYS A 505 12.01 -24.58 -0.46
N LYS A 506 12.22 -24.63 0.85
CA LYS A 506 12.68 -25.83 1.60
C LYS A 506 11.54 -26.30 2.49
N ASN A 507 11.05 -27.50 2.26
CA ASN A 507 10.11 -28.19 3.12
C ASN A 507 10.88 -29.11 4.08
N TYR A 508 10.66 -28.96 5.37
CA TYR A 508 11.29 -29.74 6.41
C TYR A 508 10.37 -30.85 6.91
N THR A 509 10.91 -31.75 7.72
CA THR A 509 10.12 -32.74 8.44
C THR A 509 9.08 -32.05 9.31
N LYS A 510 7.84 -32.54 9.29
CA LYS A 510 6.78 -32.04 10.15
C LYS A 510 7.11 -32.28 11.62
N VAL A 511 6.61 -31.42 12.53
CA VAL A 511 6.81 -31.50 13.97
C VAL A 511 8.30 -31.46 14.38
N ASP A 512 9.13 -30.82 13.60
CA ASP A 512 10.55 -30.61 13.89
C ASP A 512 10.85 -29.09 14.00
N PRO A 513 10.67 -28.49 15.20
CA PRO A 513 10.88 -27.04 15.39
C PRO A 513 12.34 -26.60 15.25
N ARG A 514 13.28 -27.53 15.45
CA ARG A 514 14.71 -27.24 15.29
C ARG A 514 15.21 -27.46 13.88
N ARG A 515 14.37 -28.06 13.01
CA ARG A 515 14.75 -28.43 11.63
C ARG A 515 16.07 -29.23 11.60
N SER A 516 16.23 -30.10 12.58
CA SER A 516 17.41 -30.96 12.75
C SER A 516 17.44 -32.15 11.77
N GLY A 517 16.29 -32.47 11.17
CA GLY A 517 16.16 -33.49 10.15
C GLY A 517 16.59 -33.00 8.76
N LYS A 518 16.63 -33.93 7.81
CA LYS A 518 16.89 -33.61 6.41
C LYS A 518 15.77 -32.74 5.82
N VAL A 519 16.13 -31.82 4.93
CA VAL A 519 15.19 -31.16 4.02
C VAL A 519 14.50 -32.24 3.23
N ARG A 520 13.17 -32.30 3.29
CA ARG A 520 12.38 -33.32 2.58
C ARG A 520 12.25 -33.04 1.09
N GLN A 521 12.14 -31.75 0.77
CA GLN A 521 11.98 -31.28 -0.61
C GLN A 521 12.56 -29.88 -0.74
N GLU A 522 13.31 -29.65 -1.80
CA GLU A 522 13.73 -28.34 -2.26
C GLU A 522 13.04 -28.02 -3.59
N THR A 523 12.53 -26.82 -3.70
CA THR A 523 11.86 -26.35 -4.92
C THR A 523 12.52 -25.03 -5.32
N PRO A 524 13.53 -25.07 -6.19
CA PRO A 524 14.14 -23.88 -6.75
C PRO A 524 13.26 -23.30 -7.87
N ASN A 525 13.29 -22.00 -8.05
CA ASN A 525 12.82 -21.30 -9.23
C ASN A 525 13.66 -20.04 -9.46
N SER A 526 13.68 -19.52 -10.69
CA SER A 526 14.39 -18.30 -11.02
C SER A 526 13.74 -17.60 -12.19
N ALA A 527 13.87 -16.30 -12.24
CA ALA A 527 13.41 -15.51 -13.39
C ALA A 527 14.31 -14.29 -13.59
N HIS A 528 14.37 -13.84 -14.83
CA HIS A 528 15.02 -12.59 -15.21
C HIS A 528 14.23 -11.90 -16.32
N ALA A 529 14.26 -10.56 -16.32
CA ALA A 529 13.50 -9.79 -17.29
C ALA A 529 14.17 -8.46 -17.63
N TRP A 530 14.09 -8.07 -18.91
CA TRP A 530 14.34 -6.72 -19.39
C TRP A 530 13.01 -5.98 -19.58
N LEU A 531 12.88 -4.81 -18.98
CA LEU A 531 11.66 -4.05 -18.88
C LEU A 531 11.86 -2.65 -19.45
N PRO A 532 11.85 -2.47 -20.78
CA PRO A 532 11.94 -1.18 -21.42
C PRO A 532 10.67 -0.37 -21.20
N GLY A 533 10.81 0.96 -21.17
CA GLY A 533 9.71 1.90 -21.11
C GLY A 533 10.04 3.20 -21.81
N VAL A 534 9.06 3.74 -22.52
CA VAL A 534 9.15 5.04 -23.19
C VAL A 534 7.92 5.86 -22.89
N GLY A 535 8.07 7.17 -22.83
CA GLY A 535 6.95 8.08 -22.57
C GLY A 535 7.15 9.44 -23.25
N LEU A 536 6.02 10.04 -23.59
CA LEU A 536 5.92 11.29 -24.30
C LEU A 536 4.96 12.24 -23.58
N ASN A 537 5.31 13.52 -23.47
CA ASN A 537 4.40 14.60 -23.11
C ASN A 537 4.65 15.77 -24.03
N VAL A 538 3.63 16.17 -24.80
CA VAL A 538 3.66 17.29 -25.75
C VAL A 538 2.66 18.34 -25.31
N LYS A 539 3.11 19.54 -25.03
CA LYS A 539 2.24 20.70 -24.78
C LYS A 539 1.67 21.20 -26.10
N LEU A 540 0.45 20.81 -26.43
CA LEU A 540 -0.28 21.25 -27.63
C LEU A 540 -0.67 22.72 -27.54
N LEU A 541 -1.04 23.15 -26.32
CA LEU A 541 -1.33 24.53 -25.96
C LEU A 541 -0.70 24.81 -24.59
N PRO A 542 -0.56 26.07 -24.15
CA PRO A 542 -0.04 26.37 -22.81
C PRO A 542 -0.77 25.63 -21.66
N THR A 543 -2.05 25.33 -21.87
CA THR A 543 -2.92 24.66 -20.89
C THR A 543 -3.25 23.21 -21.24
N LEU A 544 -2.93 22.72 -22.45
CA LEU A 544 -3.30 21.39 -22.92
C LEU A 544 -2.08 20.58 -23.31
N SER A 545 -1.91 19.40 -22.73
CA SER A 545 -0.86 18.45 -23.07
C SER A 545 -1.44 17.11 -23.53
N LEU A 546 -0.79 16.51 -24.52
CA LEU A 546 -0.96 15.12 -24.92
C LEU A 546 0.13 14.30 -24.24
N ILE A 547 -0.27 13.21 -23.60
CA ILE A 547 0.67 12.22 -23.04
C ILE A 547 0.49 10.88 -23.72
N GLY A 548 1.56 10.09 -23.75
CA GLY A 548 1.51 8.72 -24.23
C GLY A 548 2.73 7.95 -23.80
N GLY A 549 2.59 6.64 -23.70
CA GLY A 549 3.71 5.80 -23.31
C GLY A 549 3.43 4.32 -23.48
N ALA A 550 4.52 3.58 -23.50
CA ALA A 550 4.54 2.13 -23.52
C ALA A 550 5.61 1.61 -22.58
N HIS A 551 5.32 0.52 -21.86
CA HIS A 551 6.33 -0.16 -21.05
C HIS A 551 6.04 -1.64 -20.94
N ARG A 552 7.09 -2.43 -20.71
CA ARG A 552 6.98 -3.83 -20.35
C ARG A 552 6.94 -3.97 -18.83
N GLY A 553 5.94 -4.70 -18.33
CA GLY A 553 5.78 -5.03 -16.93
C GLY A 553 6.23 -6.45 -16.62
N PHE A 554 6.50 -6.69 -15.32
CA PHE A 554 6.97 -7.96 -14.77
C PHE A 554 6.40 -8.16 -13.38
N ALA A 555 6.07 -9.41 -13.05
CA ALA A 555 5.89 -9.88 -11.69
C ALA A 555 6.66 -11.19 -11.50
N PRO A 556 7.46 -11.34 -10.42
CA PRO A 556 8.24 -12.54 -10.18
C PRO A 556 7.32 -13.75 -9.97
N PRO A 557 7.78 -14.96 -10.35
CA PRO A 557 7.05 -16.20 -10.07
C PRO A 557 7.14 -16.52 -8.58
N GLY A 558 6.34 -17.48 -8.11
CA GLY A 558 6.53 -18.10 -6.81
C GLY A 558 7.66 -19.13 -6.79
N ALA A 559 8.02 -19.62 -5.60
CA ALA A 559 8.92 -20.75 -5.44
C ALA A 559 8.19 -22.08 -5.75
N VAL A 560 7.68 -22.20 -6.96
CA VAL A 560 7.00 -23.35 -7.55
C VAL A 560 7.81 -23.83 -8.74
N TRP A 561 7.98 -25.14 -8.87
CA TRP A 561 8.80 -25.73 -9.94
C TRP A 561 8.32 -25.29 -11.32
N GLN A 562 9.23 -24.74 -12.12
CA GLN A 562 8.98 -24.29 -13.51
C GLN A 562 7.80 -23.31 -13.68
N GLN A 563 7.43 -22.57 -12.65
CA GLN A 563 6.46 -21.51 -12.79
C GLN A 563 7.06 -20.31 -13.51
N ASP A 564 6.40 -19.87 -14.58
CA ASP A 564 6.80 -18.70 -15.34
C ASP A 564 6.49 -17.40 -14.61
N ALA A 565 7.32 -16.38 -14.83
CA ALA A 565 7.04 -15.03 -14.41
C ALA A 565 5.91 -14.41 -15.25
N GLU A 566 5.10 -13.56 -14.62
CA GLU A 566 4.11 -12.75 -15.33
C GLU A 566 4.80 -11.62 -16.09
N HIS A 567 4.42 -11.43 -17.34
CA HIS A 567 4.81 -10.30 -18.16
C HIS A 567 3.60 -9.52 -18.65
N SER A 568 3.76 -8.21 -18.82
CA SER A 568 2.73 -7.41 -19.47
C SER A 568 3.33 -6.43 -20.48
N THR A 569 2.54 -6.07 -21.49
CA THR A 569 2.78 -4.91 -22.36
C THR A 569 1.70 -3.89 -22.06
N ASN A 570 2.11 -2.74 -21.57
CA ASN A 570 1.21 -1.69 -21.09
C ASN A 570 1.33 -0.46 -21.98
N LEU A 571 0.21 -0.03 -22.54
CA LEU A 571 0.08 1.16 -23.38
C LEU A 571 -0.85 2.17 -22.72
N GLU A 572 -0.52 3.43 -22.84
CA GLU A 572 -1.39 4.51 -22.38
C GLU A 572 -1.31 5.74 -23.29
N SER A 573 -2.41 6.45 -23.42
CA SER A 573 -2.45 7.76 -24.08
C SER A 573 -3.57 8.62 -23.48
N GLY A 574 -3.39 9.93 -23.42
CA GLY A 574 -4.40 10.80 -22.83
C GLY A 574 -4.10 12.28 -22.99
N LEU A 575 -5.07 13.06 -22.55
CA LEU A 575 -5.04 14.52 -22.56
C LEU A 575 -5.03 15.07 -21.12
N ARG A 576 -4.21 16.08 -20.88
CA ARG A 576 -4.17 16.88 -19.64
C ARG A 576 -4.46 18.33 -19.94
N TRP A 577 -5.56 18.84 -19.42
CA TRP A 577 -5.88 20.25 -19.46
C TRP A 577 -5.67 20.85 -18.06
N THR A 578 -4.83 21.87 -17.97
CA THR A 578 -4.45 22.50 -16.70
C THR A 578 -4.51 24.01 -16.82
N THR A 579 -5.31 24.62 -15.95
CA THR A 579 -5.34 26.07 -15.72
C THR A 579 -4.91 26.36 -14.27
N GLN A 580 -4.91 27.63 -13.87
CA GLN A 580 -4.63 28.00 -12.47
C GLN A 580 -5.62 27.39 -11.46
N GLN A 581 -6.91 27.29 -11.83
CA GLN A 581 -7.96 26.85 -10.90
C GLN A 581 -8.53 25.47 -11.22
N CYS A 582 -8.27 24.92 -12.41
CA CYS A 582 -8.91 23.70 -12.87
C CYS A 582 -7.90 22.77 -13.55
N LYS A 583 -8.09 21.47 -13.36
CA LYS A 583 -7.35 20.40 -14.01
C LYS A 583 -8.29 19.31 -14.43
N VAL A 584 -8.11 18.86 -15.66
CA VAL A 584 -8.84 17.71 -16.20
C VAL A 584 -7.81 16.77 -16.83
N GLU A 585 -7.92 15.50 -16.54
CA GLU A 585 -7.11 14.45 -17.14
C GLU A 585 -8.03 13.34 -17.64
N ALA A 586 -7.81 12.89 -18.87
CA ALA A 586 -8.50 11.77 -19.49
C ALA A 586 -7.45 10.85 -20.13
N ILE A 587 -7.35 9.60 -19.66
CA ILE A 587 -6.35 8.62 -20.09
C ILE A 587 -7.02 7.32 -20.47
N GLY A 588 -6.77 6.84 -21.70
CA GLY A 588 -7.03 5.49 -22.12
C GLY A 588 -5.81 4.60 -21.83
N PHE A 589 -6.06 3.38 -21.42
CA PHE A 589 -5.00 2.39 -21.19
C PHE A 589 -5.37 1.02 -21.76
N TYR A 590 -4.34 0.26 -22.14
CA TYR A 590 -4.46 -1.10 -22.65
C TYR A 590 -3.26 -1.93 -22.18
N ASN A 591 -3.55 -3.01 -21.44
CA ASN A 591 -2.57 -3.91 -20.87
C ASN A 591 -2.83 -5.32 -21.37
N ARG A 592 -1.81 -5.97 -21.92
CA ARG A 592 -1.83 -7.37 -22.31
C ARG A 592 -0.88 -8.14 -21.43
N TYR A 593 -1.39 -9.18 -20.79
CA TYR A 593 -0.65 -10.06 -19.89
C TYR A 593 -0.32 -11.39 -20.57
N ASP A 594 0.93 -11.83 -20.38
CA ASP A 594 1.38 -13.18 -20.69
C ASP A 594 1.75 -13.88 -19.39
N HIS A 595 1.37 -15.16 -19.23
CA HIS A 595 1.58 -15.96 -18.00
C HIS A 595 1.06 -15.26 -16.73
N MET A 596 -0.13 -14.66 -16.80
CA MET A 596 -0.73 -14.01 -15.64
C MET A 596 -0.74 -14.96 -14.45
N LEU A 597 -0.42 -14.45 -13.26
CA LEU A 597 -0.32 -15.26 -12.05
C LEU A 597 -1.60 -15.14 -11.21
N GLY A 598 -2.24 -16.26 -10.95
CA GLY A 598 -3.30 -16.43 -9.95
C GLY A 598 -2.76 -16.90 -8.60
N SER A 599 -3.58 -16.91 -7.57
CA SER A 599 -3.30 -17.56 -6.30
C SER A 599 -4.54 -18.22 -5.73
N ASP A 600 -4.35 -19.15 -4.81
CA ASP A 600 -5.44 -19.91 -4.19
C ASP A 600 -6.36 -19.10 -3.26
N LEU A 601 -5.97 -17.88 -2.91
CA LEU A 601 -6.83 -16.97 -2.15
C LEU A 601 -8.02 -16.45 -2.96
N LEU A 602 -7.94 -16.40 -4.29
CA LEU A 602 -9.04 -15.97 -5.16
C LEU A 602 -10.18 -17.00 -5.25
N ALA A 603 -9.94 -18.20 -4.81
CA ALA A 603 -10.96 -19.20 -4.79
C ALA A 603 -11.86 -19.04 -3.57
N GLY A 604 -13.15 -18.89 -3.77
CA GLY A 604 -14.12 -19.23 -2.74
C GLY A 604 -13.86 -20.66 -2.26
N GLY A 605 -13.34 -20.81 -1.04
CA GLY A 605 -12.89 -22.10 -0.54
C GLY A 605 -11.41 -22.42 -0.67
N GLY A 606 -10.58 -21.50 -1.15
CA GLY A 606 -9.12 -21.65 -1.21
C GLY A 606 -8.54 -22.00 0.15
N GLN A 607 -7.55 -22.87 0.18
CA GLN A 607 -6.94 -23.35 1.43
C GLN A 607 -6.02 -22.29 2.09
N GLY A 608 -5.96 -21.09 1.52
CA GLY A 608 -5.13 -19.99 2.00
C GLY A 608 -3.64 -20.32 1.97
N THR A 609 -3.20 -21.17 1.06
CA THR A 609 -1.80 -21.56 0.91
C THR A 609 -0.98 -20.42 0.35
N LEU A 610 -1.60 -19.45 -0.32
CA LEU A 610 -0.98 -18.38 -1.10
C LEU A 610 -0.11 -18.94 -2.26
N GLU A 611 -0.30 -20.19 -2.63
CA GLU A 611 0.41 -20.76 -3.77
C GLU A 611 -0.05 -20.09 -5.05
N GLN A 612 0.91 -19.67 -5.86
CA GLN A 612 0.67 -19.04 -7.14
C GLN A 612 0.58 -20.09 -8.23
N PHE A 613 -0.22 -19.83 -9.27
CA PHE A 613 -0.32 -20.65 -10.47
C PHE A 613 -0.42 -19.77 -11.71
N ASN A 614 0.01 -20.26 -12.86
CA ASN A 614 -0.13 -19.53 -14.12
C ASN A 614 -1.58 -19.64 -14.62
N VAL A 615 -2.21 -18.49 -14.87
CA VAL A 615 -3.60 -18.36 -15.35
C VAL A 615 -3.65 -18.28 -16.88
N GLY A 616 -2.54 -17.92 -17.53
CA GLY A 616 -2.45 -17.78 -18.98
C GLY A 616 -2.41 -16.34 -19.44
N LYS A 617 -3.10 -16.02 -20.54
CA LYS A 617 -3.11 -14.69 -21.15
C LYS A 617 -4.38 -13.93 -20.77
N ALA A 618 -4.24 -12.64 -20.56
CA ALA A 618 -5.38 -11.76 -20.28
C ALA A 618 -5.15 -10.38 -20.90
N THR A 619 -6.26 -9.72 -21.23
CA THR A 619 -6.28 -8.34 -21.73
C THR A 619 -7.11 -7.48 -20.80
N VAL A 620 -6.58 -6.31 -20.44
CA VAL A 620 -7.29 -5.31 -19.63
C VAL A 620 -7.21 -3.96 -20.34
N GLY A 621 -8.36 -3.38 -20.66
CA GLY A 621 -8.47 -2.06 -21.26
C GLY A 621 -9.38 -1.15 -20.46
N GLY A 622 -9.17 0.14 -20.54
CA GLY A 622 -10.02 1.05 -19.79
C GLY A 622 -9.76 2.52 -20.05
N PHE A 623 -10.53 3.31 -19.32
CA PHE A 623 -10.50 4.77 -19.38
C PHE A 623 -10.52 5.35 -17.97
N GLU A 624 -9.64 6.31 -17.73
CA GLU A 624 -9.50 7.05 -16.48
C GLU A 624 -9.82 8.52 -16.72
N PHE A 625 -10.72 9.07 -15.93
CA PHE A 625 -11.05 10.49 -15.94
C PHE A 625 -10.85 11.10 -14.57
N MET A 626 -10.28 12.29 -14.53
CA MET A 626 -10.12 13.07 -13.32
C MET A 626 -10.37 14.55 -13.64
N ALA A 627 -11.15 15.22 -12.78
CA ALA A 627 -11.28 16.66 -12.77
C ALA A 627 -11.07 17.20 -11.37
N GLN A 628 -10.26 18.23 -11.23
CA GLN A 628 -10.05 18.96 -9.98
C GLN A 628 -10.21 20.44 -10.22
N ALA A 629 -10.94 21.12 -9.34
CA ALA A 629 -11.11 22.57 -9.39
C ALA A 629 -11.06 23.14 -7.98
N GLN A 630 -10.64 24.39 -7.86
CA GLN A 630 -10.64 25.11 -6.58
C GLN A 630 -11.05 26.59 -6.80
N PRO A 631 -12.29 26.82 -7.28
CA PRO A 631 -12.77 28.17 -7.46
C PRO A 631 -12.83 28.91 -6.11
N ARG A 632 -12.70 30.24 -6.19
CA ARG A 632 -12.72 31.13 -5.04
C ARG A 632 -13.81 32.17 -5.20
N TRP A 633 -14.55 32.42 -4.14
CA TRP A 633 -15.52 33.51 -4.07
C TRP A 633 -15.35 34.26 -2.75
N GLY A 634 -14.82 35.47 -2.80
CA GLY A 634 -14.42 36.22 -1.63
C GLY A 634 -13.41 35.45 -0.78
N LYS A 635 -13.74 35.18 0.47
CA LYS A 635 -12.90 34.41 1.42
C LYS A 635 -13.16 32.89 1.34
N ALA A 636 -14.15 32.46 0.58
CA ALA A 636 -14.50 31.05 0.44
C ALA A 636 -13.75 30.40 -0.71
N GLN A 637 -13.30 29.15 -0.50
CA GLN A 637 -12.76 28.27 -1.54
C GLN A 637 -13.65 27.03 -1.64
N PHE A 638 -13.84 26.56 -2.87
CA PHE A 638 -14.72 25.43 -3.17
C PHE A 638 -13.92 24.31 -3.85
N PRO A 639 -13.09 23.54 -3.10
CA PRO A 639 -12.39 22.42 -3.70
C PRO A 639 -13.37 21.37 -4.22
N LEU A 640 -13.21 21.01 -5.47
CA LEU A 640 -13.96 19.96 -6.16
C LEU A 640 -12.98 18.95 -6.74
N GLN A 641 -13.28 17.66 -6.58
CA GLN A 641 -12.57 16.57 -7.21
C GLN A 641 -13.56 15.53 -7.70
N LEU A 642 -13.44 15.17 -8.96
CA LEU A 642 -14.19 14.10 -9.60
C LEU A 642 -13.21 13.08 -10.15
N SER A 643 -13.49 11.80 -9.98
CA SER A 643 -12.76 10.72 -10.64
C SER A 643 -13.72 9.65 -11.13
N TYR A 644 -13.39 9.06 -12.26
CA TYR A 644 -14.13 7.96 -12.86
C TYR A 644 -13.15 7.00 -13.52
N THR A 645 -13.43 5.71 -13.37
CA THR A 645 -12.67 4.63 -14.01
C THR A 645 -13.65 3.66 -14.66
N PHE A 646 -13.41 3.38 -15.92
CA PHE A 646 -13.99 2.24 -16.64
C PHE A 646 -12.89 1.22 -16.85
N THR A 647 -13.13 -0.05 -16.48
CA THR A 647 -12.18 -1.16 -16.66
C THR A 647 -12.91 -2.34 -17.26
N HIS A 648 -12.43 -2.82 -18.39
CA HIS A 648 -12.87 -4.05 -19.01
C HIS A 648 -11.74 -5.07 -19.01
N THR A 649 -12.02 -6.28 -18.55
CA THR A 649 -11.04 -7.37 -18.45
C THR A 649 -11.52 -8.57 -19.25
N ARG A 650 -10.58 -9.34 -19.79
CA ARG A 650 -10.87 -10.53 -20.56
C ARG A 650 -9.74 -11.55 -20.46
N MET A 651 -10.08 -12.80 -20.16
CA MET A 651 -9.17 -13.93 -20.35
C MET A 651 -9.07 -14.26 -21.83
N ASP A 652 -7.85 -14.43 -22.34
CA ASP A 652 -7.61 -14.66 -23.78
C ASP A 652 -7.42 -16.13 -24.14
N ASN A 653 -7.37 -17.04 -23.15
CA ASN A 653 -7.28 -18.48 -23.33
C ASN A 653 -8.10 -19.23 -22.29
N GLU A 654 -8.37 -20.50 -22.59
CA GLU A 654 -9.01 -21.44 -21.67
C GLU A 654 -7.97 -22.09 -20.75
N PHE A 655 -8.36 -22.34 -19.50
CA PHE A 655 -7.56 -23.09 -18.53
C PHE A 655 -8.44 -23.64 -17.41
N SER A 656 -7.91 -24.59 -16.66
CA SER A 656 -8.55 -25.11 -15.45
C SER A 656 -7.62 -24.93 -14.25
N SER A 657 -8.15 -24.50 -13.12
CA SER A 657 -7.43 -24.42 -11.85
C SER A 657 -8.30 -24.88 -10.70
N GLY A 658 -7.68 -25.42 -9.66
CA GLY A 658 -8.41 -25.79 -8.43
C GLY A 658 -9.06 -24.59 -7.74
N ALA A 659 -8.61 -23.39 -8.07
CA ALA A 659 -9.03 -22.14 -7.48
C ALA A 659 -10.22 -21.49 -8.22
N TRP A 660 -10.22 -21.47 -9.54
CA TRP A 660 -11.23 -20.80 -10.36
C TRP A 660 -12.14 -21.76 -11.13
N GLY A 661 -11.93 -23.07 -10.99
CA GLY A 661 -12.59 -24.04 -11.82
C GLY A 661 -12.14 -23.97 -13.27
N PHE A 662 -13.03 -24.26 -14.20
CA PHE A 662 -12.80 -24.11 -15.63
C PHE A 662 -13.09 -22.65 -16.05
N VAL A 663 -12.12 -22.01 -16.69
CA VAL A 663 -12.20 -20.63 -17.20
C VAL A 663 -12.19 -20.65 -18.71
N HIS A 664 -13.14 -19.98 -19.34
CA HIS A 664 -13.28 -19.86 -20.78
C HIS A 664 -12.57 -18.61 -21.33
N ALA A 665 -12.14 -18.68 -22.56
CA ALA A 665 -11.70 -17.49 -23.29
C ALA A 665 -12.89 -16.49 -23.38
N GLY A 666 -12.61 -15.22 -23.06
CA GLY A 666 -13.65 -14.18 -22.96
C GLY A 666 -14.16 -13.91 -21.56
N ASP A 667 -13.88 -14.77 -20.59
CA ASP A 667 -14.27 -14.54 -19.18
C ASP A 667 -13.60 -13.31 -18.59
N GLU A 668 -14.34 -12.58 -17.78
CA GLU A 668 -13.84 -11.43 -17.04
C GLU A 668 -13.04 -11.87 -15.81
N ILE A 669 -12.00 -11.10 -15.48
CA ILE A 669 -11.21 -11.29 -14.25
C ILE A 669 -12.05 -10.88 -13.04
N PRO A 670 -12.18 -11.74 -12.01
CA PRO A 670 -12.95 -11.42 -10.82
C PRO A 670 -12.34 -10.31 -9.96
N TYR A 671 -13.16 -9.71 -9.08
CA TYR A 671 -12.79 -8.66 -8.13
C TYR A 671 -12.30 -7.35 -8.76
N ILE A 672 -12.76 -7.04 -9.96
CA ILE A 672 -12.50 -5.76 -10.64
C ILE A 672 -13.84 -5.09 -10.96
N PHE A 673 -14.03 -3.87 -10.45
CA PHE A 673 -15.20 -3.06 -10.78
C PHE A 673 -15.11 -2.59 -12.24
N ARG A 674 -16.16 -2.82 -13.02
CA ARG A 674 -16.25 -2.29 -14.38
C ARG A 674 -16.38 -0.76 -14.37
N HIS A 675 -17.12 -0.23 -13.41
CA HIS A 675 -17.35 1.20 -13.21
C HIS A 675 -17.06 1.58 -11.77
N ALA A 676 -16.22 2.58 -11.56
CA ALA A 676 -15.96 3.18 -10.25
C ALA A 676 -15.92 4.70 -10.40
N ALA A 677 -16.59 5.42 -9.51
CA ALA A 677 -16.60 6.87 -9.50
C ALA A 677 -16.46 7.43 -8.09
N ASN A 678 -15.83 8.60 -7.99
CA ASN A 678 -15.72 9.35 -6.73
C ASN A 678 -15.94 10.84 -7.01
N ALA A 679 -16.73 11.49 -6.17
CA ALA A 679 -16.91 12.93 -6.18
C ALA A 679 -16.66 13.48 -4.76
N ASN A 680 -15.76 14.42 -4.64
CA ASN A 680 -15.50 15.14 -3.38
C ASN A 680 -15.75 16.62 -3.63
N PHE A 681 -16.54 17.23 -2.77
CA PHE A 681 -16.85 18.66 -2.75
C PHE A 681 -16.54 19.24 -1.39
N GLY A 682 -15.96 20.44 -1.34
CA GLY A 682 -15.63 21.13 -0.11
C GLY A 682 -16.04 22.58 -0.09
N ILE A 683 -16.20 23.14 1.09
CA ILE A 683 -16.34 24.58 1.37
C ILE A 683 -15.30 24.93 2.42
N GLN A 684 -14.36 25.77 2.04
CA GLN A 684 -13.28 26.23 2.94
C GLN A 684 -13.47 27.72 3.23
N LEU A 685 -13.70 28.02 4.49
CA LEU A 685 -13.80 29.36 5.07
C LEU A 685 -12.64 29.60 6.04
N PRO A 686 -12.37 30.81 6.51
CA PRO A 686 -11.24 31.08 7.43
C PRO A 686 -11.22 30.22 8.70
N ARG A 687 -12.39 29.86 9.25
CA ARG A 687 -12.52 29.04 10.46
C ARG A 687 -13.21 27.69 10.23
N TRP A 688 -13.93 27.52 9.11
CA TRP A 688 -14.71 26.32 8.83
C TRP A 688 -14.19 25.61 7.58
N GLU A 689 -14.14 24.29 7.62
CA GLU A 689 -13.91 23.44 6.46
C GLU A 689 -14.98 22.34 6.47
N LEU A 690 -15.83 22.34 5.44
CA LEU A 690 -16.86 21.33 5.23
C LEU A 690 -16.48 20.51 3.99
N ASN A 691 -16.58 19.20 4.05
CA ASN A 691 -16.30 18.32 2.92
C ASN A 691 -17.36 17.24 2.84
N PHE A 692 -17.74 16.89 1.62
CA PHE A 692 -18.66 15.82 1.26
C PHE A 692 -18.01 14.94 0.21
N GLY A 693 -18.17 13.63 0.36
CA GLY A 693 -17.64 12.63 -0.57
C GLY A 693 -18.74 11.63 -0.93
N ILE A 694 -18.88 11.34 -2.21
CA ILE A 694 -19.77 10.30 -2.72
C ILE A 694 -18.91 9.32 -3.52
N ARG A 695 -19.02 8.04 -3.22
CA ARG A 695 -18.35 6.96 -3.95
C ARG A 695 -19.38 6.03 -4.54
N TYR A 696 -19.19 5.68 -5.78
CA TYR A 696 -19.95 4.68 -6.51
C TYR A 696 -19.03 3.55 -6.93
N ASN A 697 -19.39 2.32 -6.60
CA ASN A 697 -18.83 1.11 -7.17
C ASN A 697 -19.93 0.38 -7.93
N GLY A 698 -19.68 0.03 -9.18
CA GLY A 698 -20.60 -0.78 -9.98
C GLY A 698 -20.66 -2.24 -9.53
N ASP A 699 -21.46 -3.04 -10.20
CA ASP A 699 -21.47 -4.49 -9.98
C ASP A 699 -20.07 -5.09 -10.21
N MET A 700 -19.71 -6.05 -9.38
CA MET A 700 -18.42 -6.74 -9.46
C MET A 700 -18.63 -8.24 -9.41
N ARG A 701 -17.98 -8.96 -10.33
CA ARG A 701 -17.96 -10.42 -10.42
C ARG A 701 -16.97 -10.99 -9.41
N THR A 702 -17.31 -12.09 -8.75
CA THR A 702 -16.42 -12.76 -7.78
C THR A 702 -15.82 -14.07 -8.31
N THR A 703 -16.35 -14.57 -9.43
CA THR A 703 -15.86 -15.75 -10.17
C THR A 703 -15.63 -15.38 -11.64
N PRO A 704 -14.75 -16.05 -12.39
CA PRO A 704 -14.63 -15.83 -13.83
C PRO A 704 -15.96 -16.09 -14.55
N GLY A 705 -16.25 -15.38 -15.61
CA GLY A 705 -17.47 -15.56 -16.39
C GLY A 705 -17.79 -14.40 -17.33
N GLN A 706 -18.84 -14.53 -18.14
CA GLN A 706 -19.25 -13.58 -19.14
C GLN A 706 -20.71 -13.10 -18.92
N GLY A 707 -21.06 -11.98 -19.50
CA GLY A 707 -22.42 -11.47 -19.52
C GLY A 707 -22.97 -11.06 -18.15
N LYS A 708 -24.26 -11.36 -17.90
CA LYS A 708 -24.93 -11.01 -16.66
C LYS A 708 -24.36 -11.83 -15.48
N ILE A 709 -24.03 -11.14 -14.41
CA ILE A 709 -23.47 -11.77 -13.20
C ILE A 709 -24.58 -12.47 -12.42
N ALA A 710 -24.41 -13.75 -12.11
CA ALA A 710 -25.34 -14.49 -11.27
C ALA A 710 -25.39 -13.88 -9.85
N GLN A 711 -26.52 -13.95 -9.17
CA GLN A 711 -26.71 -13.30 -7.88
C GLN A 711 -25.70 -13.80 -6.80
N ARG A 712 -25.43 -15.11 -6.78
CA ARG A 712 -24.47 -15.72 -5.84
C ARG A 712 -23.00 -15.41 -6.14
N GLU A 713 -22.70 -14.83 -7.32
CA GLU A 713 -21.36 -14.49 -7.79
C GLU A 713 -21.14 -12.98 -7.88
N ARG A 714 -22.13 -12.19 -7.46
CA ARG A 714 -22.14 -10.74 -7.61
C ARG A 714 -21.92 -10.04 -6.29
N ILE A 715 -21.09 -9.00 -6.32
CA ILE A 715 -21.12 -7.90 -5.35
C ILE A 715 -21.92 -6.79 -6.00
N PRO A 716 -23.13 -6.44 -5.46
CA PRO A 716 -24.01 -5.44 -6.05
C PRO A 716 -23.38 -4.04 -6.05
N ALA A 717 -23.78 -3.24 -7.03
CA ALA A 717 -23.45 -1.82 -7.06
C ALA A 717 -23.97 -1.09 -5.81
N HIS A 718 -23.18 -0.15 -5.30
CA HIS A 718 -23.51 0.60 -4.09
C HIS A 718 -22.94 2.02 -4.09
N TYR A 719 -23.56 2.89 -3.30
CA TYR A 719 -23.13 4.28 -3.08
C TYR A 719 -22.80 4.48 -1.61
N ILE A 720 -21.66 5.12 -1.35
CA ILE A 720 -21.26 5.48 0.02
C ILE A 720 -21.06 6.99 0.09
N VAL A 721 -21.74 7.62 1.06
CA VAL A 721 -21.66 9.06 1.31
C VAL A 721 -20.93 9.29 2.63
N ASP A 722 -19.85 10.07 2.58
CA ASP A 722 -19.09 10.50 3.74
C ASP A 722 -19.07 12.03 3.83
N ALA A 723 -18.93 12.58 5.04
CA ALA A 723 -18.74 14.00 5.22
C ALA A 723 -17.77 14.32 6.37
N SER A 724 -17.17 15.50 6.32
CA SER A 724 -16.39 16.02 7.44
C SER A 724 -16.66 17.51 7.66
N ALA A 725 -16.72 17.92 8.90
CA ALA A 725 -16.77 19.31 9.31
C ALA A 725 -15.61 19.60 10.27
N LYS A 726 -14.88 20.70 10.02
CA LYS A 726 -13.79 21.14 10.89
C LYS A 726 -13.97 22.57 11.27
N TYR A 727 -13.69 22.88 12.52
CA TYR A 727 -13.74 24.22 13.08
C TYR A 727 -12.41 24.60 13.72
N ARG A 728 -11.80 25.66 13.22
CA ARG A 728 -10.57 26.22 13.77
C ARG A 728 -10.90 27.16 14.92
N VAL A 729 -10.73 26.68 16.16
CA VAL A 729 -10.95 27.48 17.38
C VAL A 729 -9.96 28.63 17.42
N ASN A 730 -8.69 28.33 17.24
CA ASN A 730 -7.58 29.30 17.19
C ASN A 730 -6.47 28.75 16.23
N ARG A 731 -5.27 29.34 16.27
CA ARG A 731 -4.14 28.91 15.42
C ARG A 731 -3.61 27.53 15.78
N GLN A 732 -3.81 27.07 17.00
CA GLN A 732 -3.27 25.84 17.56
C GLN A 732 -4.29 24.70 17.60
N VAL A 733 -5.58 25.01 17.79
CA VAL A 733 -6.63 24.02 18.07
C VAL A 733 -7.67 23.99 16.96
N MET A 734 -7.91 22.79 16.44
CA MET A 734 -8.95 22.47 15.46
C MET A 734 -9.81 21.31 15.96
N LEU A 735 -11.12 21.48 15.93
CA LEU A 735 -12.11 20.44 16.18
C LEU A 735 -12.56 19.83 14.86
N SER A 736 -12.92 18.55 14.86
CA SER A 736 -13.45 17.86 13.70
C SER A 736 -14.61 16.94 14.05
N LEU A 737 -15.55 16.82 13.12
CA LEU A 737 -16.63 15.85 13.11
C LEU A 737 -16.58 15.14 11.77
N ASN A 738 -16.42 13.82 11.79
CA ASN A 738 -16.34 13.01 10.56
C ASN A 738 -17.48 11.98 10.58
N GLY A 739 -18.20 11.88 9.47
CA GLY A 739 -19.23 10.89 9.24
C GLY A 739 -18.85 9.97 8.09
N ILE A 740 -18.98 8.67 8.31
CA ILE A 740 -18.71 7.62 7.33
C ILE A 740 -20.02 6.90 7.06
N ASN A 741 -20.29 6.62 5.77
CA ASN A 741 -21.50 5.94 5.32
C ASN A 741 -22.77 6.59 5.93
N LEU A 742 -22.95 7.89 5.69
CA LEU A 742 -24.03 8.69 6.29
C LEU A 742 -25.42 8.20 5.93
N LEU A 743 -25.58 7.50 4.80
CA LEU A 743 -26.85 6.91 4.38
C LEU A 743 -27.10 5.55 5.06
N ASN A 744 -26.17 5.07 5.87
CA ASN A 744 -26.17 3.75 6.50
C ASN A 744 -26.48 2.60 5.49
N GLU A 745 -25.86 2.69 4.31
CA GLU A 745 -26.01 1.66 3.28
C GLU A 745 -25.47 0.31 3.78
N HIS A 746 -26.29 -0.73 3.72
CA HIS A 746 -25.92 -2.10 4.08
C HIS A 746 -25.41 -2.81 2.82
N TYR A 747 -24.16 -2.57 2.46
CA TYR A 747 -23.59 -3.11 1.23
C TYR A 747 -22.72 -4.35 1.47
N LEU A 748 -22.73 -5.22 0.48
CA LEU A 748 -21.80 -6.34 0.41
C LEU A 748 -20.44 -5.83 -0.06
N ALA A 749 -19.42 -5.92 0.81
CA ALA A 749 -18.07 -5.48 0.52
C ALA A 749 -17.22 -6.57 -0.15
N SER A 750 -17.40 -7.83 0.27
CA SER A 750 -16.62 -8.96 -0.22
C SER A 750 -17.35 -10.29 0.03
N ARG A 751 -17.03 -11.28 -0.81
CA ARG A 751 -17.35 -12.70 -0.62
C ARG A 751 -16.12 -13.52 -0.19
N HIS A 752 -15.01 -12.81 0.05
CA HIS A 752 -13.75 -13.40 0.48
C HIS A 752 -13.43 -13.13 1.95
N PRO A 753 -12.62 -14.02 2.57
CA PRO A 753 -12.10 -15.30 2.05
C PRO A 753 -13.15 -16.41 2.00
N SER A 754 -14.19 -16.42 2.84
CA SER A 754 -15.26 -17.41 2.83
C SER A 754 -16.56 -16.75 3.30
N GLY A 755 -17.61 -16.79 2.46
CA GLY A 755 -18.93 -16.21 2.77
C GLY A 755 -18.97 -14.68 2.65
N LEU A 756 -20.15 -14.12 2.93
CA LEU A 756 -20.47 -12.71 2.70
C LEU A 756 -19.99 -11.82 3.84
N ARG A 757 -19.49 -10.65 3.49
CA ARG A 757 -18.98 -9.63 4.44
C ARG A 757 -19.57 -8.27 4.14
N ALA A 758 -20.21 -7.68 5.15
CA ALA A 758 -20.70 -6.31 5.06
C ALA A 758 -19.56 -5.29 5.14
N GLY A 759 -19.73 -4.18 4.43
CA GLY A 759 -18.90 -3.00 4.58
C GLY A 759 -19.20 -2.22 5.86
N HIS A 760 -18.47 -1.14 6.08
CA HIS A 760 -18.60 -0.34 7.29
C HIS A 760 -19.98 0.36 7.36
N PRO A 761 -20.78 0.17 8.42
CA PRO A 761 -22.05 0.87 8.62
C PRO A 761 -21.85 2.37 8.90
N LEU A 762 -22.93 3.08 9.22
CA LEU A 762 -22.84 4.47 9.67
C LEU A 762 -21.87 4.61 10.87
N GLY A 763 -20.89 5.48 10.73
CA GLY A 763 -19.93 5.82 11.76
C GLY A 763 -19.78 7.33 11.92
N VAL A 764 -19.76 7.82 13.15
CA VAL A 764 -19.56 9.24 13.50
C VAL A 764 -18.41 9.37 14.50
N TYR A 765 -17.47 10.27 14.22
CA TYR A 765 -16.22 10.43 14.96
C TYR A 765 -15.96 11.90 15.26
N PHE A 766 -15.76 12.21 16.52
CA PHE A 766 -15.27 13.50 17.00
C PHE A 766 -13.76 13.51 17.10
N GLY A 767 -13.13 14.63 16.77
CA GLY A 767 -11.68 14.77 16.86
C GLY A 767 -11.23 16.15 17.29
N VAL A 768 -10.03 16.18 17.88
CA VAL A 768 -9.29 17.39 18.20
C VAL A 768 -7.86 17.27 17.64
N ASP A 769 -7.37 18.35 17.04
CA ASP A 769 -5.99 18.47 16.53
C ASP A 769 -5.35 19.70 17.19
N VAL A 770 -4.29 19.47 17.96
CA VAL A 770 -3.54 20.52 18.67
C VAL A 770 -2.13 20.58 18.10
N ARG A 771 -1.67 21.77 17.74
CA ARG A 771 -0.35 22.02 17.15
C ARG A 771 0.37 23.14 17.88
N LEU A 772 1.63 22.87 18.26
CA LEU A 772 2.54 23.81 18.93
C LEU A 772 3.77 24.10 18.10
#